data_ac3f0086d707d453a61dc60027bda32a
#
_entry.id   ac3f0086d707d453a61dc60027bda32a
#
_cell.length_a   1.000
_cell.length_b   1.000
_cell.length_c   1.000
_cell.angle_alpha   90.00
_cell.angle_beta   90.00
_cell.angle_gamma   90.00
#
_symmetry.space_group_name_H-M   'P 1'
#
loop_
_entity.id
_entity.type
_entity.pdbx_description
1 polymer ?
#
loop_
_entity_poly.entity_id
_entity_poly.type
_entity_poly.pdbx_seq_one_letter_code
_entity_poly.pdbx_strand_id
1 'polypeptide(L)'
;MLSASYQNFIDEIKKTVDPKRIYTDPLRTFAYGTDASFYRFVPKVVVRTFNEAEVRAVLAASARYKVPVPSRAAGTSLSGQASTDSVLVLASQGWEKYEVLEGGAVIRSQAGIVGARLNQILKPFGRKIGPDPASVGSAMIGGIVANNASGMNGTNENSYRTLRSIRIVLADGTVLDTGSHTSREEFLHTHRDFIARIIELRDAVRANKPLAERILRKYSIKNTTGLSIDPFVHFDDPFDIITHLMVGSEGTLAFISEVEMDTLPLIPYKASAMLYFENIVDACRAVQNLKPLPVDTAELLDRGALHSVENDEGIPAFIKDLPEGATAILLETKAIDPDTLEQNIARVREAVAGLKTLYPIEFTTDPAVYSNYWRIRSGVFPAVGAMRPVGTSCLIEDIVFPVEVLPQAVSELQALLVEHGYKDAVIYGHSIEGNFHFILNQDFATESEVKRFQGLLEAVVEFVVDRYDGSLKGEHGTGRNIAPFVRHEWGEEAYQLMLDVKKLFDPEGLLNQGVIFNDDPLCHIKHLKTLTQTDPNVDKCIECGFCEVNCLTNGFTLSARQRTVIRREISRLKLTGEDPARQAELECAYRYFGNDNPEVDSIYSKLLSDFSDRLTLSCAPASASVEVSFCSTSAPGRSLEYRQEDSPLDGRSFLDRYFRNAGWAQGCKRSAQRVGFFPDGCAGPGYAQTHFRSASLVDSGHAQRHRQAGAAARRSGLP
;
A
#
# COMPACT_ATOMS: atom_id res chain seq x y z
N MET A 1 3.75 15.66 -28.12
CA MET A 1 2.34 16.13 -28.16
C MET A 1 1.42 14.95 -27.87
N LEU A 2 0.35 15.17 -27.12
CA LEU A 2 -0.67 14.15 -26.89
C LEU A 2 -1.44 13.85 -28.19
N SER A 3 -1.90 12.60 -28.36
CA SER A 3 -2.76 12.25 -29.51
C SER A 3 -4.12 12.93 -29.41
N ALA A 4 -4.86 12.99 -30.52
CA ALA A 4 -6.19 13.58 -30.56
C ALA A 4 -7.15 12.93 -29.55
N SER A 5 -7.06 11.61 -29.32
CA SER A 5 -7.87 10.91 -28.33
C SER A 5 -7.66 11.44 -26.90
N TYR A 6 -6.41 11.62 -26.49
CA TYR A 6 -6.09 12.19 -25.19
C TYR A 6 -6.49 13.66 -25.06
N GLN A 7 -6.32 14.45 -26.15
CA GLN A 7 -6.75 15.85 -26.12
C GLN A 7 -8.25 15.98 -25.98
N ASN A 8 -9.04 15.21 -26.77
CA ASN A 8 -10.50 15.18 -26.68
C ASN A 8 -10.96 14.68 -25.30
N PHE A 9 -10.30 13.67 -24.74
CA PHE A 9 -10.56 13.18 -23.40
C PHE A 9 -10.37 14.32 -22.36
N ILE A 10 -9.25 15.04 -22.41
CA ILE A 10 -8.96 16.15 -21.49
C ILE A 10 -10.01 17.25 -21.61
N ASP A 11 -10.39 17.62 -22.83
CA ASP A 11 -11.36 18.69 -23.06
C ASP A 11 -12.77 18.31 -22.60
N GLU A 12 -13.11 17.01 -22.65
CA GLU A 12 -14.37 16.50 -22.10
C GLU A 12 -14.38 16.54 -20.57
N ILE A 13 -13.34 16.00 -19.91
CA ILE A 13 -13.33 15.92 -18.45
C ILE A 13 -13.18 17.29 -17.78
N LYS A 14 -12.60 18.30 -18.43
CA LYS A 14 -12.55 19.70 -17.95
C LYS A 14 -13.93 20.31 -17.68
N LYS A 15 -15.00 19.76 -18.25
CA LYS A 15 -16.36 20.22 -18.01
C LYS A 15 -16.84 19.88 -16.58
N THR A 16 -16.25 18.87 -15.95
CA THR A 16 -16.66 18.35 -14.63
C THR A 16 -15.52 18.42 -13.61
N VAL A 17 -14.29 18.12 -14.02
CA VAL A 17 -13.10 18.16 -13.16
C VAL A 17 -12.41 19.52 -13.27
N ASP A 18 -12.10 20.16 -12.15
CA ASP A 18 -11.33 21.41 -12.13
C ASP A 18 -10.01 21.26 -12.93
N PRO A 19 -9.76 22.10 -13.95
CA PRO A 19 -8.54 22.03 -14.75
C PRO A 19 -7.23 22.06 -13.94
N LYS A 20 -7.24 22.66 -12.75
CA LYS A 20 -6.09 22.68 -11.83
C LYS A 20 -5.75 21.30 -11.26
N ARG A 21 -6.62 20.32 -11.38
CA ARG A 21 -6.46 18.94 -10.93
C ARG A 21 -6.18 17.96 -12.05
N ILE A 22 -5.97 18.48 -13.30
CA ILE A 22 -5.62 17.71 -14.48
C ILE A 22 -4.18 18.08 -14.87
N TYR A 23 -3.24 17.15 -14.73
CA TYR A 23 -1.84 17.40 -14.98
C TYR A 23 -1.39 16.73 -16.27
N THR A 24 -0.76 17.51 -17.15
CA THR A 24 -0.23 17.06 -18.44
C THR A 24 1.21 17.54 -18.65
N ASP A 25 1.75 18.29 -17.70
CA ASP A 25 3.12 18.78 -17.79
C ASP A 25 4.14 17.68 -17.48
N PRO A 26 5.34 17.73 -18.10
CA PRO A 26 6.35 16.69 -17.98
C PRO A 26 6.84 16.45 -16.56
N LEU A 27 6.88 17.48 -15.71
CA LEU A 27 7.35 17.35 -14.33
C LEU A 27 6.38 16.50 -13.50
N ARG A 28 5.08 16.87 -13.47
CA ARG A 28 4.10 16.19 -12.62
C ARG A 28 3.75 14.81 -13.16
N THR A 29 3.63 14.63 -14.47
CA THR A 29 3.40 13.31 -15.06
C THR A 29 4.55 12.37 -14.75
N PHE A 30 5.81 12.80 -14.85
CA PHE A 30 6.95 11.99 -14.48
C PHE A 30 7.00 11.71 -12.97
N ALA A 31 6.70 12.69 -12.11
CA ALA A 31 6.65 12.55 -10.67
C ALA A 31 5.63 11.49 -10.20
N TYR A 32 4.52 11.36 -10.92
CA TYR A 32 3.51 10.31 -10.69
C TYR A 32 3.82 8.98 -11.40
N GLY A 33 4.85 8.92 -12.21
CA GLY A 33 5.27 7.71 -12.95
C GLY A 33 5.91 6.63 -12.09
N THR A 34 5.61 6.57 -10.79
CA THR A 34 6.16 5.61 -9.85
C THR A 34 5.11 5.15 -8.83
N ASP A 35 5.24 3.94 -8.35
CA ASP A 35 4.65 3.39 -7.13
C ASP A 35 5.75 2.73 -6.28
N ALA A 36 5.43 1.86 -5.33
CA ALA A 36 6.46 1.17 -4.54
C ALA A 36 7.11 0.00 -5.27
N SER A 37 6.61 -0.40 -6.44
CA SER A 37 7.17 -1.47 -7.26
C SER A 37 8.48 -1.04 -7.95
N PHE A 38 9.10 -1.97 -8.62
CA PHE A 38 10.29 -1.73 -9.45
C PHE A 38 9.98 -1.33 -10.89
N TYR A 39 8.73 -0.93 -11.19
CA TYR A 39 8.30 -0.46 -12.50
C TYR A 39 8.25 1.07 -12.61
N ARG A 40 8.49 1.57 -13.83
CA ARG A 40 8.36 2.97 -14.21
C ARG A 40 7.41 3.10 -15.40
N PHE A 41 6.20 3.61 -15.17
CA PHE A 41 5.24 3.95 -16.21
C PHE A 41 4.87 5.42 -16.07
N VAL A 42 5.21 6.24 -17.07
CA VAL A 42 4.94 7.68 -17.00
C VAL A 42 3.56 7.96 -17.60
N PRO A 43 2.57 8.38 -16.79
CA PRO A 43 1.25 8.69 -17.30
C PRO A 43 1.28 9.89 -18.24
N LYS A 44 0.44 9.86 -19.28
CA LYS A 44 0.22 10.99 -20.18
C LYS A 44 -0.60 12.08 -19.53
N VAL A 45 -1.52 11.69 -18.65
CA VAL A 45 -2.42 12.58 -17.91
C VAL A 45 -2.57 12.06 -16.49
N VAL A 46 -2.58 12.96 -15.51
CA VAL A 46 -2.94 12.64 -14.11
C VAL A 46 -4.18 13.44 -13.75
N VAL A 47 -5.20 12.77 -13.26
CA VAL A 47 -6.48 13.39 -12.88
C VAL A 47 -6.74 13.12 -11.39
N ARG A 48 -6.87 14.17 -10.60
CA ARG A 48 -7.26 14.07 -9.18
C ARG A 48 -8.76 14.25 -9.05
N THR A 49 -9.47 13.17 -8.75
CA THR A 49 -10.93 13.17 -8.55
C THR A 49 -11.28 13.32 -7.08
N PHE A 50 -12.36 14.03 -6.78
CA PHE A 50 -12.82 14.32 -5.41
C PHE A 50 -14.21 13.75 -5.08
N ASN A 51 -14.90 13.22 -6.08
CA ASN A 51 -16.23 12.66 -5.92
C ASN A 51 -16.60 11.72 -7.10
N GLU A 52 -17.70 10.95 -6.92
CA GLU A 52 -18.19 10.00 -7.93
C GLU A 52 -18.60 10.65 -9.25
N ALA A 53 -19.14 11.86 -9.24
CA ALA A 53 -19.54 12.55 -10.48
C ALA A 53 -18.32 12.81 -11.37
N GLU A 54 -17.18 13.16 -10.79
CA GLU A 54 -15.93 13.33 -11.52
C GLU A 54 -15.37 12.00 -12.05
N VAL A 55 -15.45 10.93 -11.27
CA VAL A 55 -15.05 9.58 -11.71
C VAL A 55 -15.92 9.11 -12.86
N ARG A 56 -17.25 9.27 -12.76
CA ARG A 56 -18.19 8.94 -13.84
C ARG A 56 -17.89 9.71 -15.13
N ALA A 57 -17.56 10.99 -15.02
CA ALA A 57 -17.17 11.80 -16.19
C ALA A 57 -15.87 11.29 -16.82
N VAL A 58 -14.88 10.89 -16.00
CA VAL A 58 -13.62 10.30 -16.46
C VAL A 58 -13.86 8.97 -17.16
N LEU A 59 -14.67 8.07 -16.59
CA LEU A 59 -14.99 6.76 -17.18
C LEU A 59 -15.79 6.91 -18.49
N ALA A 60 -16.77 7.80 -18.53
CA ALA A 60 -17.52 8.09 -19.76
C ALA A 60 -16.62 8.63 -20.88
N ALA A 61 -15.70 9.53 -20.56
CA ALA A 61 -14.69 10.03 -21.51
C ALA A 61 -13.72 8.93 -21.94
N SER A 62 -13.29 8.06 -21.01
CA SER A 62 -12.46 6.89 -21.29
C SER A 62 -13.12 5.97 -22.33
N ALA A 63 -14.35 5.56 -22.08
CA ALA A 63 -15.11 4.71 -23.00
C ALA A 63 -15.30 5.37 -24.38
N ARG A 64 -15.62 6.68 -24.41
CA ARG A 64 -15.86 7.42 -25.65
C ARG A 64 -14.61 7.56 -26.51
N TYR A 65 -13.45 7.87 -25.90
CA TYR A 65 -12.22 8.15 -26.62
C TYR A 65 -11.22 6.99 -26.62
N LYS A 66 -11.61 5.83 -26.04
CA LYS A 66 -10.80 4.61 -25.91
C LYS A 66 -9.46 4.89 -25.24
N VAL A 67 -9.50 5.58 -24.11
CA VAL A 67 -8.32 5.98 -23.32
C VAL A 67 -8.30 5.19 -22.02
N PRO A 68 -7.29 4.33 -21.77
CA PRO A 68 -7.19 3.54 -20.55
C PRO A 68 -7.05 4.38 -19.28
N VAL A 69 -7.74 3.97 -18.21
CA VAL A 69 -7.83 4.73 -16.96
C VAL A 69 -7.69 3.82 -15.72
N PRO A 70 -6.49 3.50 -15.27
CA PRO A 70 -6.30 2.91 -13.95
C PRO A 70 -6.56 3.94 -12.84
N SER A 71 -7.15 3.46 -11.75
CA SER A 71 -7.29 4.21 -10.51
C SER A 71 -6.15 3.91 -9.53
N ARG A 72 -5.77 4.92 -8.72
CA ARG A 72 -4.71 4.82 -7.72
C ARG A 72 -5.11 5.50 -6.43
N ALA A 73 -4.92 4.81 -5.33
CA ALA A 73 -5.00 5.35 -3.97
C ALA A 73 -3.63 5.93 -3.53
N ALA A 74 -2.93 5.32 -2.56
CA ALA A 74 -1.63 5.78 -2.08
C ALA A 74 -0.43 5.41 -2.97
N GLY A 75 -0.56 4.40 -3.84
CA GLY A 75 0.55 3.90 -4.66
C GLY A 75 1.66 3.25 -3.85
N THR A 76 1.27 2.45 -2.85
CA THR A 76 2.16 1.61 -2.04
C THR A 76 2.29 0.19 -2.59
N SER A 77 1.75 -0.07 -3.77
CA SER A 77 1.76 -1.35 -4.47
C SER A 77 3.16 -1.78 -4.88
N LEU A 78 3.48 -3.06 -4.69
CA LEU A 78 4.81 -3.65 -4.91
C LEU A 78 4.95 -4.39 -6.24
N SER A 79 3.86 -4.63 -6.96
CA SER A 79 3.83 -5.41 -8.21
C SER A 79 3.42 -4.59 -9.46
N GLY A 80 3.40 -3.25 -9.38
CA GLY A 80 3.13 -2.36 -10.52
C GLY A 80 1.65 -2.12 -10.82
N GLN A 81 0.74 -2.45 -9.90
CA GLN A 81 -0.71 -2.27 -10.08
C GLN A 81 -1.11 -0.81 -10.21
N ALA A 82 -0.39 0.09 -9.54
CA ALA A 82 -0.76 1.49 -9.39
C ALA A 82 -0.04 2.44 -10.37
N SER A 83 0.53 1.90 -11.45
CA SER A 83 1.30 2.65 -12.45
C SER A 83 0.75 2.45 -13.86
N THR A 84 0.83 3.49 -14.71
CA THR A 84 0.33 3.47 -16.08
C THR A 84 1.10 4.45 -16.96
N ASP A 85 1.09 4.19 -18.26
CA ASP A 85 1.53 5.13 -19.30
C ASP A 85 0.36 5.87 -19.98
N SER A 86 -0.86 5.75 -19.44
CA SER A 86 -2.08 6.37 -19.97
C SER A 86 -2.61 7.47 -19.03
N VAL A 87 -3.85 7.38 -18.54
CA VAL A 87 -4.45 8.34 -17.62
C VAL A 87 -4.47 7.78 -16.21
N LEU A 88 -3.76 8.41 -15.28
CA LEU A 88 -3.75 8.02 -13.88
C LEU A 88 -4.84 8.78 -13.12
N VAL A 89 -5.84 8.07 -12.60
CA VAL A 89 -6.92 8.62 -11.77
C VAL A 89 -6.56 8.48 -10.29
N LEU A 90 -6.44 9.61 -9.58
CA LEU A 90 -6.10 9.62 -8.16
C LEU A 90 -7.36 9.77 -7.30
N ALA A 91 -7.59 8.81 -6.41
CA ALA A 91 -8.66 8.79 -5.42
C ALA A 91 -8.06 8.83 -4.00
N SER A 92 -7.59 10.00 -3.58
CA SER A 92 -6.98 10.20 -2.27
C SER A 92 -7.64 11.35 -1.52
N GLN A 93 -7.19 12.57 -1.69
CA GLN A 93 -7.82 13.75 -1.09
C GLN A 93 -9.26 13.92 -1.61
N GLY A 94 -10.19 14.23 -0.71
CA GLY A 94 -11.62 14.34 -1.02
C GLY A 94 -12.40 13.02 -0.88
N TRP A 95 -11.72 11.89 -0.69
CA TRP A 95 -12.30 10.57 -0.49
C TRP A 95 -12.09 10.03 0.93
N GLU A 96 -12.28 10.90 1.95
CA GLU A 96 -11.92 10.59 3.34
C GLU A 96 -13.12 10.61 4.30
N LYS A 97 -14.36 10.59 3.78
CA LYS A 97 -15.55 10.50 4.62
C LYS A 97 -15.69 9.12 5.23
N TYR A 98 -16.23 9.07 6.44
CA TYR A 98 -16.49 7.82 7.15
C TYR A 98 -17.71 7.96 8.07
N GLU A 99 -18.26 6.82 8.44
CA GLU A 99 -19.33 6.68 9.41
C GLU A 99 -19.07 5.45 10.28
N VAL A 100 -19.17 5.63 11.60
CA VAL A 100 -19.05 4.51 12.56
C VAL A 100 -20.46 4.04 12.89
N LEU A 101 -20.73 2.78 12.61
CA LEU A 101 -22.03 2.15 12.75
C LEU A 101 -22.00 1.09 13.86
N GLU A 102 -23.17 0.70 14.35
CA GLU A 102 -23.37 -0.39 15.31
C GLU A 102 -22.46 -0.29 16.56
N GLY A 103 -22.25 0.95 17.09
CA GLY A 103 -21.38 1.15 18.24
C GLY A 103 -19.91 0.83 17.99
N GLY A 104 -19.47 0.92 16.75
CA GLY A 104 -18.11 0.64 16.33
C GLY A 104 -17.91 -0.77 15.74
N ALA A 105 -18.92 -1.65 15.78
CA ALA A 105 -18.83 -2.99 15.20
C ALA A 105 -18.69 -2.96 13.68
N VAL A 106 -19.15 -1.88 13.04
CA VAL A 106 -19.09 -1.66 11.60
C VAL A 106 -18.54 -0.28 11.32
N ILE A 107 -17.75 -0.16 10.26
CA ILE A 107 -17.30 1.12 9.72
C ILE A 107 -17.60 1.19 8.23
N ARG A 108 -18.22 2.29 7.79
CA ARG A 108 -18.35 2.67 6.39
C ARG A 108 -17.36 3.77 6.10
N SER A 109 -16.62 3.67 4.99
CA SER A 109 -15.61 4.68 4.66
C SER A 109 -15.35 4.78 3.17
N GLN A 110 -14.99 5.98 2.72
CA GLN A 110 -14.56 6.23 1.35
C GLN A 110 -13.15 5.72 1.09
N ALA A 111 -12.85 5.44 -0.18
CA ALA A 111 -11.65 4.74 -0.64
C ALA A 111 -10.31 5.42 -0.28
N GLY A 112 -10.28 6.74 -0.08
CA GLY A 112 -9.06 7.52 0.14
C GLY A 112 -8.62 7.66 1.59
N ILE A 113 -9.38 7.12 2.56
CA ILE A 113 -8.98 7.18 3.96
C ILE A 113 -7.87 6.16 4.27
N VAL A 114 -6.86 6.58 5.02
CA VAL A 114 -5.72 5.72 5.40
C VAL A 114 -6.14 4.71 6.46
N GLY A 115 -5.71 3.44 6.32
CA GLY A 115 -6.08 2.36 7.23
C GLY A 115 -5.77 2.65 8.70
N ALA A 116 -4.58 3.19 9.01
CA ALA A 116 -4.24 3.59 10.37
C ALA A 116 -5.15 4.71 10.91
N ARG A 117 -5.69 5.57 10.04
CA ARG A 117 -6.67 6.59 10.45
C ARG A 117 -7.98 5.95 10.87
N LEU A 118 -8.45 4.91 10.17
CA LEU A 118 -9.61 4.13 10.59
C LEU A 118 -9.38 3.48 11.96
N ASN A 119 -8.19 2.90 12.20
CA ASN A 119 -7.82 2.34 13.50
C ASN A 119 -7.84 3.39 14.63
N GLN A 120 -7.38 4.62 14.35
CA GLN A 120 -7.47 5.73 15.31
C GLN A 120 -8.93 6.10 15.62
N ILE A 121 -9.80 6.13 14.61
CA ILE A 121 -11.24 6.43 14.74
C ILE A 121 -11.93 5.33 15.56
N LEU A 122 -11.57 4.07 15.36
CA LEU A 122 -12.17 2.90 16.03
C LEU A 122 -11.64 2.66 17.45
N LYS A 123 -10.45 3.18 17.78
CA LYS A 123 -9.81 3.00 19.09
C LYS A 123 -10.69 3.36 20.29
N PRO A 124 -11.48 4.48 20.31
CA PRO A 124 -12.41 4.78 21.41
C PRO A 124 -13.51 3.74 21.61
N PHE A 125 -13.80 2.92 20.61
CA PHE A 125 -14.76 1.81 20.67
C PHE A 125 -14.09 0.48 21.05
N GLY A 126 -12.76 0.49 21.33
CA GLY A 126 -12.01 -0.74 21.61
C GLY A 126 -11.87 -1.66 20.38
N ARG A 127 -11.82 -1.08 19.16
CA ARG A 127 -11.88 -1.85 17.92
C ARG A 127 -10.83 -1.39 16.89
N LYS A 128 -10.60 -2.21 15.86
CA LYS A 128 -9.72 -1.95 14.71
C LYS A 128 -10.35 -2.49 13.42
N ILE A 129 -9.86 -2.10 12.24
CA ILE A 129 -10.16 -2.82 10.99
C ILE A 129 -9.45 -4.17 10.97
N GLY A 130 -9.97 -5.12 10.18
CA GLY A 130 -9.36 -6.44 10.03
C GLY A 130 -8.02 -6.41 9.32
N PRO A 131 -7.95 -5.93 8.06
CA PRO A 131 -6.71 -5.92 7.29
C PRO A 131 -5.62 -5.09 7.96
N ASP A 132 -4.42 -5.67 8.13
CA ASP A 132 -3.28 -5.02 8.80
C ASP A 132 -1.98 -5.16 7.99
N PRO A 133 -1.95 -4.69 6.72
CA PRO A 133 -0.73 -4.73 5.94
C PRO A 133 0.37 -3.87 6.58
N ALA A 134 1.64 -4.21 6.35
CA ALA A 134 2.78 -3.42 6.81
C ALA A 134 2.71 -1.94 6.38
N SER A 135 2.00 -1.66 5.29
CA SER A 135 1.73 -0.32 4.77
C SER A 135 0.50 0.37 5.37
N VAL A 136 -0.20 -0.20 6.38
CA VAL A 136 -1.45 0.34 6.95
C VAL A 136 -1.35 1.80 7.35
N GLY A 137 -0.17 2.26 7.75
CA GLY A 137 0.13 3.67 8.06
C GLY A 137 0.06 4.62 6.88
N SER A 138 0.04 4.11 5.65
CA SER A 138 0.08 4.89 4.40
C SER A 138 -0.93 4.41 3.37
N ALA A 139 -1.25 3.12 3.35
CA ALA A 139 -2.21 2.55 2.42
C ALA A 139 -3.63 3.03 2.72
N MET A 140 -4.38 3.31 1.65
CA MET A 140 -5.77 3.76 1.73
C MET A 140 -6.72 2.57 1.56
N ILE A 141 -7.89 2.63 2.21
CA ILE A 141 -8.80 1.49 2.34
C ILE A 141 -9.27 0.94 0.98
N GLY A 142 -9.52 1.79 -0.01
CA GLY A 142 -9.88 1.32 -1.36
C GLY A 142 -8.77 0.50 -2.02
N GLY A 143 -7.50 0.88 -1.79
CA GLY A 143 -6.33 0.11 -2.24
C GLY A 143 -6.13 -1.17 -1.43
N ILE A 144 -6.36 -1.14 -0.12
CA ILE A 144 -6.27 -2.31 0.76
C ILE A 144 -7.28 -3.38 0.32
N VAL A 145 -8.53 -2.99 0.04
CA VAL A 145 -9.58 -3.89 -0.46
C VAL A 145 -9.26 -4.38 -1.87
N ALA A 146 -8.95 -3.47 -2.81
CA ALA A 146 -8.66 -3.84 -4.19
C ALA A 146 -7.44 -4.78 -4.33
N ASN A 147 -6.53 -4.80 -3.35
CA ASN A 147 -5.38 -5.70 -3.33
C ASN A 147 -5.61 -6.96 -2.46
N ASN A 148 -6.65 -6.98 -1.63
CA ASN A 148 -6.84 -7.96 -0.54
C ASN A 148 -5.62 -8.04 0.39
N ALA A 149 -5.04 -6.89 0.72
CA ALA A 149 -3.88 -6.81 1.59
C ALA A 149 -4.23 -7.30 2.99
N SER A 150 -3.50 -8.27 3.53
CA SER A 150 -3.86 -8.94 4.80
C SER A 150 -2.90 -8.65 5.96
N GLY A 151 -1.58 -8.72 5.73
CA GLY A 151 -0.59 -8.60 6.81
C GLY A 151 -0.49 -9.84 7.70
N MET A 152 -0.09 -9.64 8.95
CA MET A 152 0.23 -10.70 9.91
C MET A 152 -0.98 -11.52 10.37
N ASN A 153 -2.17 -10.94 10.37
CA ASN A 153 -3.39 -11.60 10.85
C ASN A 153 -3.97 -12.61 9.84
N GLY A 154 -3.28 -12.81 8.73
CA GLY A 154 -3.55 -13.86 7.77
C GLY A 154 -4.91 -13.75 7.08
N THR A 155 -5.42 -14.92 6.66
CA THR A 155 -6.66 -15.05 5.91
C THR A 155 -7.93 -14.83 6.73
N ASN A 156 -7.83 -14.84 8.06
CA ASN A 156 -8.99 -14.77 8.96
C ASN A 156 -9.52 -13.34 9.16
N GLU A 157 -8.65 -12.34 9.02
CA GLU A 157 -8.95 -10.94 9.29
C GLU A 157 -8.74 -10.02 8.05
N ASN A 158 -8.61 -10.57 6.85
CA ASN A 158 -8.39 -9.80 5.61
C ASN A 158 -9.66 -9.08 5.13
N SER A 159 -9.52 -8.33 4.03
CA SER A 159 -10.64 -7.61 3.42
C SER A 159 -11.76 -8.55 2.98
N TYR A 160 -11.44 -9.73 2.45
CA TYR A 160 -12.43 -10.70 1.99
C TYR A 160 -13.36 -11.18 3.12
N ARG A 161 -12.85 -11.34 4.33
CA ARG A 161 -13.60 -11.84 5.49
C ARG A 161 -14.37 -10.75 6.23
N THR A 162 -13.95 -9.51 6.10
CA THR A 162 -14.52 -8.40 6.89
C THR A 162 -15.40 -7.46 6.07
N LEU A 163 -15.36 -7.53 4.74
CA LEU A 163 -16.19 -6.68 3.87
C LEU A 163 -17.66 -7.12 3.92
N ARG A 164 -18.56 -6.18 4.28
CA ARG A 164 -20.02 -6.38 4.28
C ARG A 164 -20.67 -5.96 2.98
N SER A 165 -20.29 -4.78 2.51
CA SER A 165 -20.83 -4.20 1.29
C SER A 165 -19.85 -3.23 0.66
N ILE A 166 -20.08 -2.90 -0.59
CA ILE A 166 -19.23 -2.02 -1.37
C ILE A 166 -20.05 -1.09 -2.25
N ARG A 167 -19.55 0.13 -2.42
CA ARG A 167 -20.07 1.07 -3.39
C ARG A 167 -19.04 1.27 -4.50
N ILE A 168 -19.44 0.97 -5.73
CA ILE A 168 -18.55 0.96 -6.90
C ILE A 168 -19.11 1.80 -8.04
N VAL A 169 -18.23 2.24 -8.93
CA VAL A 169 -18.59 2.83 -10.23
C VAL A 169 -18.06 1.90 -11.32
N LEU A 170 -18.98 1.32 -12.10
CA LEU A 170 -18.67 0.43 -13.21
C LEU A 170 -18.07 1.19 -14.40
N ALA A 171 -17.49 0.46 -15.36
CA ALA A 171 -16.84 1.03 -16.54
C ALA A 171 -17.77 1.93 -17.39
N ASP A 172 -19.08 1.66 -17.39
CA ASP A 172 -20.11 2.46 -18.06
C ASP A 172 -20.56 3.70 -17.27
N GLY A 173 -20.05 3.89 -16.05
CA GLY A 173 -20.41 4.98 -15.14
C GLY A 173 -21.61 4.67 -14.24
N THR A 174 -22.16 3.46 -14.28
CA THR A 174 -23.22 3.04 -13.35
C THR A 174 -22.67 2.93 -11.94
N VAL A 175 -23.40 3.46 -10.97
CA VAL A 175 -23.08 3.34 -9.55
C VAL A 175 -23.89 2.20 -8.95
N LEU A 176 -23.22 1.26 -8.29
CA LEU A 176 -23.84 0.19 -7.52
C LEU A 176 -23.36 0.25 -6.06
N ASP A 177 -24.33 0.33 -5.14
CA ASP A 177 -24.11 0.17 -3.70
C ASP A 177 -24.73 -1.16 -3.27
N THR A 178 -23.90 -2.17 -3.02
CA THR A 178 -24.37 -3.52 -2.68
C THR A 178 -24.98 -3.61 -1.28
N GLY A 179 -24.77 -2.62 -0.42
CA GLY A 179 -25.41 -2.49 0.89
C GLY A 179 -26.79 -1.81 0.84
N SER A 180 -27.15 -1.16 -0.26
CA SER A 180 -28.40 -0.43 -0.42
C SER A 180 -29.46 -1.26 -1.15
N HIS A 181 -30.57 -1.56 -0.48
CA HIS A 181 -31.69 -2.28 -1.09
C HIS A 181 -32.22 -1.58 -2.37
N THR A 182 -32.40 -0.26 -2.32
CA THR A 182 -32.85 0.52 -3.47
C THR A 182 -31.87 0.45 -4.64
N SER A 183 -30.56 0.53 -4.36
CA SER A 183 -29.52 0.40 -5.40
C SER A 183 -29.51 -1.00 -6.02
N ARG A 184 -29.67 -2.05 -5.23
CA ARG A 184 -29.79 -3.44 -5.71
C ARG A 184 -31.03 -3.60 -6.63
N GLU A 185 -32.20 -3.10 -6.23
CA GLU A 185 -33.42 -3.17 -7.03
C GLU A 185 -33.28 -2.43 -8.36
N GLU A 186 -32.74 -1.22 -8.33
CA GLU A 186 -32.46 -0.44 -9.54
C GLU A 186 -31.49 -1.17 -10.47
N PHE A 187 -30.45 -1.76 -9.92
CA PHE A 187 -29.47 -2.53 -10.68
C PHE A 187 -30.06 -3.81 -11.29
N LEU A 188 -30.89 -4.54 -10.54
CA LEU A 188 -31.63 -5.70 -11.05
C LEU A 188 -32.53 -5.33 -12.21
N HIS A 189 -33.11 -4.13 -12.23
CA HIS A 189 -33.95 -3.66 -13.29
C HIS A 189 -33.16 -3.21 -14.53
N THR A 190 -32.06 -2.47 -14.32
CA THR A 190 -31.28 -1.85 -15.41
C THR A 190 -30.20 -2.76 -15.99
N HIS A 191 -29.65 -3.70 -15.17
CA HIS A 191 -28.53 -4.58 -15.52
C HIS A 191 -28.89 -6.07 -15.39
N ARG A 192 -30.10 -6.43 -15.82
CA ARG A 192 -30.63 -7.80 -15.72
C ARG A 192 -29.68 -8.84 -16.32
N ASP A 193 -29.14 -8.59 -17.49
CA ASP A 193 -28.26 -9.52 -18.18
C ASP A 193 -26.90 -9.68 -17.46
N PHE A 194 -26.43 -8.62 -16.83
CA PHE A 194 -25.23 -8.66 -16.01
C PHE A 194 -25.41 -9.60 -14.81
N ILE A 195 -26.52 -9.45 -14.08
CA ILE A 195 -26.83 -10.32 -12.92
C ILE A 195 -27.06 -11.76 -13.37
N ALA A 196 -27.78 -11.97 -14.49
CA ALA A 196 -27.97 -13.31 -15.06
C ALA A 196 -26.64 -13.98 -15.39
N ARG A 197 -25.66 -13.23 -15.92
CA ARG A 197 -24.34 -13.77 -16.23
C ARG A 197 -23.55 -14.11 -14.96
N ILE A 198 -23.61 -13.31 -13.88
CA ILE A 198 -23.01 -13.65 -12.58
C ILE A 198 -23.56 -14.98 -12.05
N ILE A 199 -24.89 -15.15 -12.12
CA ILE A 199 -25.56 -16.38 -11.66
C ILE A 199 -25.14 -17.57 -12.53
N GLU A 200 -25.09 -17.40 -13.86
CA GLU A 200 -24.64 -18.44 -14.80
C GLU A 200 -23.20 -18.89 -14.52
N LEU A 201 -22.29 -17.93 -14.29
CA LEU A 201 -20.89 -18.25 -13.95
C LEU A 201 -20.78 -19.00 -12.62
N ARG A 202 -21.54 -18.57 -11.60
CA ARG A 202 -21.63 -19.28 -10.31
C ARG A 202 -22.09 -20.71 -10.49
N ASP A 203 -23.19 -20.91 -11.21
CA ASP A 203 -23.78 -22.22 -11.39
C ASP A 203 -22.86 -23.14 -12.21
N ALA A 204 -22.17 -22.59 -13.23
CA ALA A 204 -21.19 -23.31 -14.03
C ALA A 204 -19.98 -23.77 -13.17
N VAL A 205 -19.46 -22.89 -12.29
CA VAL A 205 -18.36 -23.24 -11.36
C VAL A 205 -18.80 -24.36 -10.43
N ARG A 206 -19.98 -24.28 -9.84
CA ARG A 206 -20.49 -25.28 -8.88
C ARG A 206 -20.82 -26.62 -9.53
N ALA A 207 -21.22 -26.59 -10.81
CA ALA A 207 -21.44 -27.82 -11.59
C ALA A 207 -20.12 -28.50 -12.00
N ASN A 208 -19.04 -27.73 -12.15
CA ASN A 208 -17.71 -28.22 -12.47
C ASN A 208 -16.95 -28.52 -11.16
N LYS A 209 -17.16 -29.71 -10.61
CA LYS A 209 -16.53 -30.13 -9.33
C LYS A 209 -15.01 -29.98 -9.30
N PRO A 210 -14.23 -30.42 -10.33
CA PRO A 210 -12.80 -30.24 -10.33
C PRO A 210 -12.38 -28.77 -10.23
N LEU A 211 -13.06 -27.86 -10.90
CA LEU A 211 -12.79 -26.42 -10.82
C LEU A 211 -13.13 -25.86 -9.43
N ALA A 212 -14.29 -26.22 -8.87
CA ALA A 212 -14.70 -25.79 -7.55
C ALA A 212 -13.71 -26.28 -6.46
N GLU A 213 -13.27 -27.54 -6.53
CA GLU A 213 -12.26 -28.10 -5.62
C GLU A 213 -10.90 -27.42 -5.78
N ARG A 214 -10.48 -27.09 -7.03
CA ARG A 214 -9.26 -26.33 -7.30
C ARG A 214 -9.33 -24.95 -6.66
N ILE A 215 -10.46 -24.22 -6.81
CA ILE A 215 -10.67 -22.91 -6.20
C ILE A 215 -10.56 -23.01 -4.68
N LEU A 216 -11.30 -23.88 -4.04
CA LEU A 216 -11.27 -24.07 -2.58
C LEU A 216 -9.87 -24.40 -2.06
N ARG A 217 -9.14 -25.25 -2.77
CA ARG A 217 -7.77 -25.61 -2.41
C ARG A 217 -6.82 -24.43 -2.52
N LYS A 218 -6.86 -23.66 -3.61
CA LYS A 218 -5.98 -22.50 -3.81
C LYS A 218 -6.24 -21.38 -2.79
N TYR A 219 -7.48 -21.23 -2.32
CA TYR A 219 -7.81 -20.26 -1.27
C TYR A 219 -7.77 -20.85 0.16
N SER A 220 -7.36 -22.10 0.33
CA SER A 220 -7.03 -22.64 1.66
C SER A 220 -5.70 -22.12 2.21
N ILE A 221 -4.87 -21.52 1.35
CA ILE A 221 -3.66 -20.75 1.68
C ILE A 221 -3.88 -19.29 1.26
N LYS A 222 -3.02 -18.36 1.71
CA LYS A 222 -3.02 -17.00 1.18
C LYS A 222 -2.82 -17.00 -0.32
N ASN A 223 -3.69 -16.33 -1.07
CA ASN A 223 -3.57 -16.25 -2.51
C ASN A 223 -4.19 -14.95 -3.03
N THR A 224 -3.38 -14.12 -3.70
CA THR A 224 -3.77 -12.93 -4.45
C THR A 224 -3.30 -12.98 -5.90
N THR A 225 -3.00 -14.19 -6.41
CA THR A 225 -2.67 -14.42 -7.82
C THR A 225 -3.95 -14.49 -8.64
N GLY A 226 -4.11 -13.64 -9.62
CA GLY A 226 -5.31 -13.55 -10.46
C GLY A 226 -6.45 -12.76 -9.80
N LEU A 227 -7.65 -12.88 -10.33
CA LEU A 227 -8.86 -12.38 -9.69
C LEU A 227 -9.33 -13.34 -8.60
N SER A 228 -9.89 -12.79 -7.52
CA SER A 228 -10.63 -13.59 -6.53
C SER A 228 -11.85 -14.24 -7.18
N ILE A 229 -11.80 -15.54 -7.44
CA ILE A 229 -12.91 -16.33 -8.01
C ILE A 229 -13.60 -17.24 -7.01
N ASP A 230 -13.13 -17.27 -5.77
CA ASP A 230 -13.75 -17.99 -4.65
C ASP A 230 -15.17 -17.49 -4.27
N PRO A 231 -15.61 -16.24 -4.57
CA PRO A 231 -16.99 -15.84 -4.36
C PRO A 231 -18.01 -16.73 -5.06
N PHE A 232 -17.68 -17.31 -6.20
CA PHE A 232 -18.58 -18.22 -6.94
C PHE A 232 -18.85 -19.55 -6.21
N VAL A 233 -17.96 -19.95 -5.32
CA VAL A 233 -18.16 -21.14 -4.47
C VAL A 233 -18.80 -20.79 -3.14
N HIS A 234 -18.52 -19.59 -2.59
CA HIS A 234 -18.91 -19.22 -1.23
C HIS A 234 -20.29 -18.58 -1.13
N PHE A 235 -20.75 -17.80 -2.13
CA PHE A 235 -21.94 -16.96 -2.01
C PHE A 235 -23.04 -17.36 -3.01
N ASP A 236 -24.29 -17.29 -2.53
CA ASP A 236 -25.47 -17.53 -3.36
C ASP A 236 -26.05 -16.25 -3.95
N ASP A 237 -26.03 -15.16 -3.20
CA ASP A 237 -26.51 -13.85 -3.64
C ASP A 237 -25.54 -13.23 -4.67
N PRO A 238 -26.00 -12.83 -5.87
CA PRO A 238 -25.15 -12.23 -6.88
C PRO A 238 -24.50 -10.90 -6.42
N PHE A 239 -25.11 -10.17 -5.50
CA PHE A 239 -24.52 -8.93 -4.96
C PHE A 239 -23.39 -9.22 -3.98
N ASP A 240 -23.48 -10.31 -3.20
CA ASP A 240 -22.38 -10.76 -2.37
C ASP A 240 -21.21 -11.26 -3.21
N ILE A 241 -21.50 -11.94 -4.34
CA ILE A 241 -20.48 -12.32 -5.32
C ILE A 241 -19.81 -11.06 -5.89
N ILE A 242 -20.57 -10.06 -6.35
CA ILE A 242 -20.03 -8.80 -6.88
C ILE A 242 -19.18 -8.08 -5.84
N THR A 243 -19.66 -8.00 -4.58
CA THR A 243 -18.93 -7.39 -3.46
C THR A 243 -17.54 -7.99 -3.31
N HIS A 244 -17.46 -9.32 -3.27
CA HIS A 244 -16.21 -10.02 -3.00
C HIS A 244 -15.31 -10.20 -4.24
N LEU A 245 -15.84 -10.10 -5.46
CA LEU A 245 -15.05 -9.98 -6.69
C LEU A 245 -14.23 -8.69 -6.74
N MET A 246 -14.65 -7.63 -6.02
CA MET A 246 -13.86 -6.39 -5.93
C MET A 246 -12.61 -6.55 -5.06
N VAL A 247 -12.62 -7.51 -4.14
CA VAL A 247 -11.47 -7.81 -3.27
C VAL A 247 -10.40 -8.53 -4.09
N GLY A 248 -9.20 -7.94 -4.18
CA GLY A 248 -8.12 -8.46 -5.03
C GLY A 248 -8.28 -8.15 -6.53
N SER A 249 -9.23 -7.30 -6.91
CA SER A 249 -9.45 -6.91 -8.32
C SER A 249 -8.40 -5.95 -8.89
N GLU A 250 -7.59 -5.35 -8.06
CA GLU A 250 -6.53 -4.39 -8.43
C GLU A 250 -7.02 -3.25 -9.35
N GLY A 251 -8.30 -2.86 -9.20
CA GLY A 251 -8.93 -1.82 -10.02
C GLY A 251 -9.18 -2.22 -11.47
N THR A 252 -9.17 -3.51 -11.80
CA THR A 252 -9.44 -4.01 -13.15
C THR A 252 -10.91 -4.20 -13.45
N LEU A 253 -11.80 -4.24 -12.43
CA LEU A 253 -13.22 -4.50 -12.58
C LEU A 253 -14.09 -3.25 -12.45
N ALA A 254 -13.81 -2.41 -11.46
CA ALA A 254 -14.56 -1.18 -11.18
C ALA A 254 -13.72 -0.20 -10.37
N PHE A 255 -14.22 1.03 -10.24
CA PHE A 255 -13.71 2.00 -9.27
C PHE A 255 -14.42 1.79 -7.93
N ILE A 256 -13.68 1.53 -6.87
CA ILE A 256 -14.20 1.44 -5.50
C ILE A 256 -14.32 2.85 -4.93
N SER A 257 -15.52 3.30 -4.59
CA SER A 257 -15.77 4.60 -3.99
C SER A 257 -15.93 4.55 -2.47
N GLU A 258 -16.60 3.50 -1.96
CA GLU A 258 -16.87 3.34 -0.54
C GLU A 258 -16.89 1.86 -0.16
N VAL A 259 -16.49 1.55 1.07
CA VAL A 259 -16.54 0.20 1.64
C VAL A 259 -17.22 0.22 3.00
N GLU A 260 -17.97 -0.83 3.31
CA GLU A 260 -18.51 -1.10 4.64
C GLU A 260 -17.93 -2.41 5.15
N MET A 261 -17.29 -2.36 6.31
CA MET A 261 -16.53 -3.48 6.86
C MET A 261 -16.90 -3.76 8.31
N ASP A 262 -16.92 -5.03 8.67
CA ASP A 262 -16.84 -5.46 10.07
C ASP A 262 -15.52 -5.02 10.68
N THR A 263 -15.58 -4.60 11.92
CA THR A 263 -14.39 -4.27 12.71
C THR A 263 -14.13 -5.37 13.73
N LEU A 264 -12.90 -5.46 14.20
CA LEU A 264 -12.47 -6.47 15.16
C LEU A 264 -12.22 -5.84 16.52
N PRO A 265 -12.52 -6.55 17.63
CA PRO A 265 -12.17 -6.06 18.95
C PRO A 265 -10.66 -5.99 19.14
N LEU A 266 -10.19 -4.98 19.85
CA LEU A 266 -8.82 -4.95 20.33
C LEU A 266 -8.69 -5.96 21.48
N ILE A 267 -7.82 -6.94 21.29
CA ILE A 267 -7.55 -7.95 22.32
C ILE A 267 -6.51 -7.38 23.28
N PRO A 268 -6.86 -7.20 24.59
CA PRO A 268 -6.07 -6.37 25.49
C PRO A 268 -4.82 -7.05 26.04
N TYR A 269 -4.84 -8.37 26.18
CA TYR A 269 -3.73 -9.12 26.77
C TYR A 269 -2.97 -9.86 25.68
N LYS A 270 -1.64 -9.72 25.68
CA LYS A 270 -0.78 -10.40 24.73
C LYS A 270 0.57 -10.75 25.33
N ALA A 271 1.17 -11.80 24.82
CA ALA A 271 2.53 -12.21 25.11
C ALA A 271 3.27 -12.48 23.81
N SER A 272 4.52 -12.08 23.77
CA SER A 272 5.42 -12.38 22.64
C SER A 272 6.67 -13.12 23.12
N ALA A 273 7.24 -13.91 22.22
CA ALA A 273 8.52 -14.58 22.43
C ALA A 273 9.34 -14.55 21.13
N MET A 274 10.66 -14.47 21.25
CA MET A 274 11.57 -14.61 20.12
C MET A 274 12.34 -15.92 20.28
N LEU A 275 12.12 -16.86 19.36
CA LEU A 275 12.76 -18.17 19.35
C LEU A 275 13.89 -18.15 18.32
N TYR A 276 15.10 -18.56 18.72
CA TYR A 276 16.28 -18.60 17.84
C TYR A 276 16.69 -20.03 17.57
N PHE A 277 16.79 -20.39 16.31
CA PHE A 277 17.15 -21.72 15.81
C PHE A 277 18.50 -21.67 15.10
N GLU A 278 19.17 -22.82 15.04
CA GLU A 278 20.47 -22.99 14.37
C GLU A 278 20.36 -22.86 12.84
N ASN A 279 19.16 -23.20 12.30
CA ASN A 279 18.90 -23.16 10.86
C ASN A 279 17.39 -22.96 10.58
N ILE A 280 17.08 -22.64 9.32
CA ILE A 280 15.72 -22.35 8.84
C ILE A 280 14.80 -23.57 8.87
N VAL A 281 15.34 -24.78 8.69
CA VAL A 281 14.58 -26.03 8.66
C VAL A 281 13.95 -26.29 10.05
N ASP A 282 14.74 -26.13 11.11
CA ASP A 282 14.25 -26.32 12.48
C ASP A 282 13.26 -25.23 12.89
N ALA A 283 13.45 -23.99 12.43
CA ALA A 283 12.47 -22.91 12.59
C ALA A 283 11.13 -23.25 11.90
N CYS A 284 11.17 -23.76 10.66
CA CYS A 284 9.95 -24.15 9.94
C CYS A 284 9.25 -25.37 10.59
N ARG A 285 9.99 -26.32 11.17
CA ARG A 285 9.39 -27.42 11.97
C ARG A 285 8.69 -26.89 13.21
N ALA A 286 9.26 -25.87 13.86
CA ALA A 286 8.61 -25.21 14.98
C ALA A 286 7.25 -24.59 14.55
N VAL A 287 7.20 -23.94 13.39
CA VAL A 287 5.97 -23.37 12.83
C VAL A 287 4.89 -24.45 12.62
N GLN A 288 5.25 -25.62 12.09
CA GLN A 288 4.30 -26.74 11.95
C GLN A 288 3.69 -27.17 13.29
N ASN A 289 4.49 -27.22 14.36
CA ASN A 289 4.01 -27.53 15.70
C ASN A 289 3.13 -26.41 16.28
N LEU A 290 3.38 -25.16 15.91
CA LEU A 290 2.64 -23.99 16.40
C LEU A 290 1.28 -23.78 15.69
N LYS A 291 1.14 -24.20 14.44
CA LYS A 291 -0.07 -23.96 13.62
C LYS A 291 -1.39 -24.37 14.29
N PRO A 292 -1.52 -25.51 14.98
CA PRO A 292 -2.77 -25.92 15.63
C PRO A 292 -3.01 -25.27 17.01
N LEU A 293 -2.14 -24.36 17.45
CA LEU A 293 -2.17 -23.77 18.77
C LEU A 293 -2.76 -22.35 18.74
N PRO A 294 -3.09 -21.77 19.90
CA PRO A 294 -3.56 -20.39 19.98
C PRO A 294 -2.41 -19.40 19.77
N VAL A 295 -1.87 -19.39 18.58
CA VAL A 295 -0.82 -18.49 18.10
C VAL A 295 -1.44 -17.56 17.08
N ASP A 296 -1.46 -16.27 17.39
CA ASP A 296 -2.02 -15.25 16.49
C ASP A 296 -1.06 -14.94 15.35
N THR A 297 0.25 -15.00 15.65
CA THR A 297 1.28 -14.63 14.69
C THR A 297 2.56 -15.40 14.94
N ALA A 298 3.20 -15.90 13.88
CA ALA A 298 4.58 -16.40 13.89
C ALA A 298 5.31 -15.85 12.66
N GLU A 299 6.28 -14.99 12.91
CA GLU A 299 7.08 -14.29 11.90
C GLU A 299 8.47 -14.90 11.81
N LEU A 300 8.82 -15.47 10.67
CA LEU A 300 10.15 -15.97 10.43
C LEU A 300 11.09 -14.85 9.99
N LEU A 301 12.32 -14.89 10.49
CA LEU A 301 13.43 -13.97 10.17
C LEU A 301 14.69 -14.79 9.97
N ASP A 302 15.22 -14.88 8.76
CA ASP A 302 16.49 -15.55 8.52
C ASP A 302 17.70 -14.74 9.04
N ARG A 303 18.93 -15.28 8.90
CA ARG A 303 20.13 -14.57 9.36
C ARG A 303 20.33 -13.23 8.66
N GLY A 304 19.99 -13.14 7.37
CA GLY A 304 20.06 -11.89 6.60
C GLY A 304 19.12 -10.82 7.13
N ALA A 305 17.88 -11.21 7.49
CA ALA A 305 16.93 -10.32 8.13
C ALA A 305 17.42 -9.79 9.47
N LEU A 306 17.94 -10.67 10.33
CA LEU A 306 18.49 -10.30 11.64
C LEU A 306 19.72 -9.38 11.50
N HIS A 307 20.61 -9.69 10.55
CA HIS A 307 21.81 -8.87 10.26
C HIS A 307 21.44 -7.46 9.80
N SER A 308 20.37 -7.31 9.03
CA SER A 308 19.95 -6.00 8.51
C SER A 308 19.62 -4.98 9.60
N VAL A 309 19.21 -5.44 10.78
CA VAL A 309 18.78 -4.61 11.91
C VAL A 309 19.67 -4.70 13.15
N GLU A 310 20.71 -5.51 13.15
CA GLU A 310 21.57 -5.81 14.33
C GLU A 310 22.31 -4.60 14.92
N ASN A 311 22.41 -3.51 14.15
CA ASN A 311 23.04 -2.26 14.58
C ASN A 311 22.03 -1.19 15.04
N ASP A 312 20.74 -1.48 15.00
CA ASP A 312 19.71 -0.54 15.42
C ASP A 312 19.67 -0.40 16.93
N GLU A 313 19.30 0.78 17.40
CA GLU A 313 19.21 1.08 18.84
C GLU A 313 18.21 0.15 19.55
N GLY A 314 18.64 -0.42 20.70
CA GLY A 314 17.82 -1.31 21.53
C GLY A 314 17.74 -2.76 21.02
N ILE A 315 18.48 -3.13 19.98
CA ILE A 315 18.63 -4.52 19.55
C ILE A 315 19.63 -5.24 20.46
N PRO A 316 19.32 -6.47 20.94
CA PRO A 316 20.23 -7.23 21.79
C PRO A 316 21.57 -7.49 21.11
N ALA A 317 22.68 -7.24 21.82
CA ALA A 317 24.03 -7.35 21.26
C ALA A 317 24.36 -8.76 20.75
N PHE A 318 23.81 -9.81 21.37
CA PHE A 318 24.08 -11.20 21.00
C PHE A 318 23.59 -11.55 19.57
N ILE A 319 22.69 -10.74 18.97
CA ILE A 319 22.23 -10.97 17.59
C ILE A 319 23.40 -10.92 16.61
N LYS A 320 24.44 -10.12 16.90
CA LYS A 320 25.66 -10.07 16.07
C LYS A 320 26.47 -11.36 16.10
N ASP A 321 26.37 -12.10 17.19
CA ASP A 321 27.13 -13.33 17.43
C ASP A 321 26.39 -14.59 16.98
N LEU A 322 25.21 -14.44 16.40
CA LEU A 322 24.43 -15.58 15.87
C LEU A 322 25.15 -16.25 14.68
N PRO A 323 25.13 -17.60 14.60
CA PRO A 323 25.73 -18.32 13.48
C PRO A 323 25.07 -17.94 12.13
N GLU A 324 25.79 -18.18 11.03
CA GLU A 324 25.34 -17.81 9.67
C GLU A 324 23.99 -18.42 9.25
N GLY A 325 23.65 -19.62 9.73
CA GLY A 325 22.36 -20.27 9.45
C GLY A 325 21.24 -19.88 10.38
N ALA A 326 21.51 -19.05 11.41
CA ALA A 326 20.54 -18.77 12.44
C ALA A 326 19.24 -18.15 11.88
N THR A 327 18.12 -18.62 12.42
CA THR A 327 16.79 -18.16 12.04
C THR A 327 15.96 -17.90 13.29
N ALA A 328 15.23 -16.80 13.33
CA ALA A 328 14.33 -16.50 14.44
C ALA A 328 12.88 -16.64 14.06
N ILE A 329 12.04 -17.03 15.03
CA ILE A 329 10.58 -16.94 14.97
C ILE A 329 10.13 -15.94 16.04
N LEU A 330 9.53 -14.83 15.61
CA LEU A 330 8.79 -13.94 16.49
C LEU A 330 7.37 -14.46 16.61
N LEU A 331 6.97 -14.84 17.82
CA LEU A 331 5.67 -15.41 18.12
C LEU A 331 4.86 -14.44 18.98
N GLU A 332 3.55 -14.32 18.71
CA GLU A 332 2.60 -13.62 19.55
C GLU A 332 1.33 -14.45 19.77
N THR A 333 0.86 -14.46 21.02
CA THR A 333 -0.46 -15.00 21.42
C THR A 333 -1.24 -13.94 22.17
N LYS A 334 -2.56 -13.91 21.98
CA LYS A 334 -3.47 -12.91 22.54
C LYS A 334 -4.61 -13.56 23.28
N ALA A 335 -5.19 -12.85 24.25
CA ALA A 335 -6.38 -13.30 24.97
C ALA A 335 -7.22 -12.12 25.47
N ILE A 336 -8.49 -12.39 25.73
CA ILE A 336 -9.44 -11.41 26.26
C ILE A 336 -9.28 -11.18 27.77
N ASP A 337 -8.65 -12.12 28.47
CA ASP A 337 -8.37 -12.08 29.91
C ASP A 337 -6.98 -12.69 30.23
N PRO A 338 -6.41 -12.37 31.40
CA PRO A 338 -5.08 -12.85 31.81
C PRO A 338 -5.01 -14.38 31.97
N ASP A 339 -6.06 -15.03 32.47
CA ASP A 339 -6.03 -16.46 32.76
C ASP A 339 -6.00 -17.26 31.44
N THR A 340 -6.76 -16.83 30.45
CA THR A 340 -6.71 -17.40 29.09
C THR A 340 -5.34 -17.17 28.46
N LEU A 341 -4.71 -16.00 28.66
CA LEU A 341 -3.37 -15.75 28.14
C LEU A 341 -2.34 -16.71 28.75
N GLU A 342 -2.37 -16.91 30.06
CA GLU A 342 -1.48 -17.86 30.75
C GLU A 342 -1.66 -19.29 30.23
N GLN A 343 -2.89 -19.74 30.01
CA GLN A 343 -3.19 -21.03 29.42
C GLN A 343 -2.62 -21.15 28.00
N ASN A 344 -2.78 -20.12 27.17
CA ASN A 344 -2.23 -20.07 25.83
C ASN A 344 -0.69 -20.17 25.86
N ILE A 345 -0.04 -19.39 26.72
CA ILE A 345 1.43 -19.43 26.92
C ILE A 345 1.88 -20.83 27.33
N ALA A 346 1.17 -21.47 28.28
CA ALA A 346 1.52 -22.80 28.75
C ALA A 346 1.44 -23.85 27.62
N ARG A 347 0.37 -23.84 26.84
CA ARG A 347 0.18 -24.74 25.68
C ARG A 347 1.26 -24.54 24.62
N VAL A 348 1.59 -23.29 24.28
CA VAL A 348 2.63 -22.98 23.30
C VAL A 348 4.00 -23.39 23.85
N ARG A 349 4.29 -23.12 25.12
CA ARG A 349 5.55 -23.51 25.75
C ARG A 349 5.73 -25.04 25.76
N GLU A 350 4.70 -25.81 26.05
CA GLU A 350 4.72 -27.27 25.99
C GLU A 350 5.05 -27.78 24.58
N ALA A 351 4.45 -27.22 23.54
CA ALA A 351 4.66 -27.62 22.16
C ALA A 351 6.06 -27.33 21.64
N VAL A 352 6.74 -26.31 22.16
CA VAL A 352 8.10 -25.94 21.78
C VAL A 352 9.17 -26.44 22.74
N ALA A 353 8.81 -27.05 23.88
CA ALA A 353 9.76 -27.50 24.90
C ALA A 353 10.78 -28.53 24.42
N GLY A 354 10.43 -29.33 23.41
CA GLY A 354 11.32 -30.35 22.82
C GLY A 354 12.19 -29.82 21.67
N LEU A 355 12.06 -28.55 21.28
CA LEU A 355 12.82 -27.96 20.17
C LEU A 355 14.21 -27.54 20.63
N LYS A 356 15.22 -27.77 19.79
CA LYS A 356 16.57 -27.30 20.02
C LYS A 356 16.68 -25.84 19.59
N THR A 357 16.69 -24.92 20.57
CA THR A 357 16.89 -23.49 20.34
C THR A 357 18.28 -23.05 20.80
N LEU A 358 18.80 -21.97 20.21
CA LEU A 358 20.09 -21.38 20.58
C LEU A 358 20.04 -20.69 21.95
N TYR A 359 18.87 -20.20 22.34
CA TYR A 359 18.62 -19.52 23.62
C TYR A 359 17.34 -20.05 24.26
N PRO A 360 17.18 -19.92 25.59
CA PRO A 360 15.95 -20.26 26.28
C PRO A 360 14.74 -19.49 25.70
N ILE A 361 13.59 -20.16 25.66
CA ILE A 361 12.34 -19.54 25.16
C ILE A 361 11.68 -18.78 26.30
N GLU A 362 11.64 -17.46 26.21
CA GLU A 362 11.07 -16.58 27.21
C GLU A 362 9.90 -15.80 26.63
N PHE A 363 8.70 -15.99 27.22
CA PHE A 363 7.54 -15.18 26.91
C PHE A 363 7.53 -13.92 27.76
N THR A 364 7.23 -12.80 27.12
CA THR A 364 7.08 -11.51 27.80
C THR A 364 5.71 -10.89 27.53
N THR A 365 5.12 -10.34 28.59
CA THR A 365 3.93 -9.49 28.52
C THR A 365 4.28 -8.01 28.66
N ASP A 366 5.57 -7.68 28.87
CA ASP A 366 6.04 -6.31 29.00
C ASP A 366 6.06 -5.60 27.62
N PRO A 367 5.25 -4.51 27.45
CA PRO A 367 5.22 -3.74 26.23
C PRO A 367 6.58 -3.16 25.80
N ALA A 368 7.46 -2.82 26.77
CA ALA A 368 8.77 -2.29 26.45
C ALA A 368 9.66 -3.33 25.76
N VAL A 369 9.53 -4.61 26.17
CA VAL A 369 10.30 -5.71 25.60
C VAL A 369 9.71 -6.17 24.27
N TYR A 370 8.42 -6.51 24.23
CA TYR A 370 7.85 -7.06 23.01
C TYR A 370 7.78 -6.03 21.87
N SER A 371 7.67 -4.72 22.17
CA SER A 371 7.75 -3.69 21.13
C SER A 371 9.09 -3.67 20.42
N ASN A 372 10.19 -4.03 21.09
CA ASN A 372 11.49 -4.18 20.45
C ASN A 372 11.51 -5.36 19.47
N TYR A 373 10.85 -6.49 19.80
CA TYR A 373 10.74 -7.63 18.88
C TYR A 373 10.02 -7.23 17.61
N TRP A 374 8.91 -6.51 17.73
CA TRP A 374 8.12 -6.01 16.58
C TRP A 374 8.88 -4.95 15.79
N ARG A 375 9.72 -4.14 16.46
CA ARG A 375 10.59 -3.18 15.78
C ARG A 375 11.65 -3.87 14.92
N ILE A 376 12.26 -4.97 15.41
CA ILE A 376 13.16 -5.82 14.61
C ILE A 376 12.45 -6.26 13.34
N ARG A 377 11.25 -6.87 13.47
CA ARG A 377 10.50 -7.39 12.35
C ARG A 377 10.11 -6.33 11.32
N SER A 378 9.58 -5.20 11.77
CA SER A 378 9.13 -4.12 10.89
C SER A 378 10.28 -3.35 10.23
N GLY A 379 11.47 -3.38 10.84
CA GLY A 379 12.68 -2.71 10.35
C GLY A 379 13.36 -3.40 9.17
N VAL A 380 13.12 -4.70 8.94
CA VAL A 380 13.87 -5.51 7.95
C VAL A 380 13.83 -4.90 6.54
N PHE A 381 12.65 -4.67 5.97
CA PHE A 381 12.55 -4.18 4.59
C PHE A 381 13.16 -2.78 4.37
N PRO A 382 12.89 -1.78 5.22
CA PRO A 382 13.59 -0.50 5.14
C PRO A 382 15.09 -0.60 5.34
N ALA A 383 15.58 -1.45 6.25
CA ALA A 383 16.99 -1.62 6.54
C ALA A 383 17.74 -2.25 5.35
N VAL A 384 17.23 -3.35 4.79
CA VAL A 384 17.80 -3.96 3.59
C VAL A 384 17.80 -2.95 2.43
N GLY A 385 16.69 -2.22 2.25
CA GLY A 385 16.59 -1.18 1.24
C GLY A 385 17.62 -0.05 1.43
N ALA A 386 17.93 0.33 2.66
CA ALA A 386 18.91 1.39 2.96
C ALA A 386 20.37 0.93 2.80
N MET A 387 20.65 -0.37 3.00
CA MET A 387 22.00 -0.95 2.87
C MET A 387 22.33 -1.42 1.45
N ARG A 388 21.36 -1.44 0.53
CA ARG A 388 21.57 -1.93 -0.83
C ARG A 388 22.68 -1.19 -1.57
N PRO A 389 23.38 -1.83 -2.51
CA PRO A 389 24.31 -1.17 -3.39
C PRO A 389 23.62 -0.02 -4.15
N VAL A 390 24.32 1.12 -4.28
CA VAL A 390 23.79 2.29 -5.01
C VAL A 390 23.51 1.93 -6.47
N GLY A 391 22.36 2.37 -6.98
CA GLY A 391 21.90 2.07 -8.34
C GLY A 391 20.99 0.82 -8.41
N THR A 392 20.97 -0.04 -7.39
CA THR A 392 20.11 -1.21 -7.38
C THR A 392 18.69 -0.90 -6.87
N SER A 393 17.71 -1.69 -7.32
CA SER A 393 16.35 -1.71 -6.78
C SER A 393 16.23 -2.77 -5.69
N CYS A 394 15.61 -2.41 -4.56
CA CYS A 394 15.22 -3.36 -3.54
C CYS A 394 13.87 -3.96 -3.93
N LEU A 395 13.86 -5.23 -4.26
CA LEU A 395 12.67 -5.99 -4.65
C LEU A 395 12.22 -6.84 -3.47
N ILE A 396 10.92 -7.02 -3.36
CA ILE A 396 10.32 -7.96 -2.43
C ILE A 396 9.31 -8.82 -3.16
N GLU A 397 9.57 -10.11 -3.19
CA GLU A 397 8.65 -11.12 -3.71
C GLU A 397 7.86 -11.75 -2.56
N ASP A 398 6.74 -12.38 -2.92
CA ASP A 398 5.69 -12.75 -1.97
C ASP A 398 5.08 -14.09 -2.40
N ILE A 399 5.56 -15.18 -1.83
CA ILE A 399 5.14 -16.53 -2.19
C ILE A 399 4.54 -17.28 -0.99
N VAL A 400 3.73 -18.29 -1.28
CA VAL A 400 3.05 -19.07 -0.23
C VAL A 400 3.22 -20.56 -0.50
N PHE A 401 3.53 -21.30 0.55
CA PHE A 401 3.55 -22.75 0.55
C PHE A 401 2.54 -23.32 1.55
N PRO A 402 1.98 -24.52 1.31
CA PRO A 402 1.31 -25.27 2.36
C PRO A 402 2.24 -25.47 3.58
N VAL A 403 1.71 -25.30 4.79
CA VAL A 403 2.54 -25.32 6.03
C VAL A 403 3.26 -26.66 6.20
N GLU A 404 2.68 -27.74 5.69
CA GLU A 404 3.19 -29.10 5.79
C GLU A 404 4.55 -29.30 5.07
N VAL A 405 4.84 -28.48 4.06
CA VAL A 405 6.06 -28.60 3.25
C VAL A 405 7.13 -27.57 3.60
N LEU A 406 6.87 -26.65 4.52
CA LEU A 406 7.73 -25.50 4.82
C LEU A 406 9.22 -25.85 5.06
N PRO A 407 9.58 -26.86 5.89
CA PRO A 407 10.98 -27.15 6.15
C PRO A 407 11.79 -27.43 4.90
N GLN A 408 11.19 -28.15 3.96
CA GLN A 408 11.82 -28.47 2.68
C GLN A 408 11.74 -27.28 1.72
N ALA A 409 10.56 -26.71 1.52
CA ALA A 409 10.33 -25.65 0.54
C ALA A 409 11.21 -24.41 0.83
N VAL A 410 11.30 -23.96 2.08
CA VAL A 410 12.08 -22.76 2.41
C VAL A 410 13.59 -23.02 2.33
N SER A 411 14.06 -24.21 2.69
CA SER A 411 15.46 -24.60 2.50
C SER A 411 15.86 -24.66 1.02
N GLU A 412 14.99 -25.18 0.17
CA GLU A 412 15.21 -25.23 -1.28
C GLU A 412 15.11 -23.86 -1.92
N LEU A 413 14.23 -22.97 -1.40
CA LEU A 413 14.18 -21.57 -1.83
C LEU A 413 15.51 -20.87 -1.58
N GLN A 414 16.13 -21.06 -0.40
CA GLN A 414 17.47 -20.50 -0.12
C GLN A 414 18.50 -20.98 -1.15
N ALA A 415 18.48 -22.28 -1.46
CA ALA A 415 19.41 -22.85 -2.45
C ALA A 415 19.17 -22.27 -3.85
N LEU A 416 17.89 -22.13 -4.26
CA LEU A 416 17.50 -21.54 -5.55
C LEU A 416 17.98 -20.09 -5.69
N LEU A 417 17.82 -19.27 -4.65
CA LEU A 417 18.29 -17.89 -4.63
C LEU A 417 19.82 -17.80 -4.80
N VAL A 418 20.57 -18.67 -4.10
CA VAL A 418 22.03 -18.74 -4.22
C VAL A 418 22.46 -19.21 -5.62
N GLU A 419 21.80 -20.21 -6.20
CA GLU A 419 22.06 -20.73 -7.55
C GLU A 419 21.92 -19.63 -8.61
N HIS A 420 20.92 -18.76 -8.48
CA HIS A 420 20.70 -17.61 -9.35
C HIS A 420 21.54 -16.37 -9.00
N GLY A 421 22.53 -16.52 -8.07
CA GLY A 421 23.51 -15.49 -7.75
C GLY A 421 23.04 -14.45 -6.73
N TYR A 422 21.95 -14.71 -5.99
CA TYR A 422 21.42 -13.81 -4.92
C TYR A 422 21.79 -14.34 -3.52
N LYS A 423 23.09 -14.36 -3.24
CA LYS A 423 23.64 -14.86 -1.97
C LYS A 423 23.29 -13.98 -0.76
N ASP A 424 22.98 -12.72 -1.01
CA ASP A 424 22.56 -11.70 -0.04
C ASP A 424 21.05 -11.55 0.06
N ALA A 425 20.29 -12.45 -0.55
CA ALA A 425 18.84 -12.48 -0.43
C ALA A 425 18.42 -12.71 1.02
N VAL A 426 17.36 -12.03 1.43
CA VAL A 426 16.80 -12.09 2.79
C VAL A 426 15.44 -12.76 2.74
N ILE A 427 15.22 -13.79 3.57
CA ILE A 427 13.92 -14.46 3.69
C ILE A 427 13.28 -14.14 5.05
N TYR A 428 12.06 -13.63 5.00
CA TYR A 428 11.24 -13.40 6.19
C TYR A 428 9.74 -13.50 5.83
N GLY A 429 8.85 -13.57 6.82
CA GLY A 429 7.42 -13.56 6.49
C GLY A 429 6.52 -14.18 7.53
N HIS A 430 5.25 -14.28 7.17
CA HIS A 430 4.14 -14.77 7.98
C HIS A 430 4.11 -16.30 7.99
N SER A 431 5.07 -16.92 8.68
CA SER A 431 5.34 -18.35 8.55
C SER A 431 4.17 -19.23 8.99
N ILE A 432 3.34 -18.78 9.94
CA ILE A 432 2.13 -19.52 10.38
C ILE A 432 1.11 -19.69 9.24
N GLU A 433 1.12 -18.78 8.25
CA GLU A 433 0.30 -18.84 7.05
C GLU A 433 1.04 -19.41 5.83
N GLY A 434 2.28 -19.88 6.00
CA GLY A 434 3.11 -20.35 4.91
C GLY A 434 3.56 -19.28 3.93
N ASN A 435 3.37 -18.00 4.27
CA ASN A 435 3.63 -16.86 3.41
C ASN A 435 5.03 -16.28 3.69
N PHE A 436 5.87 -16.30 2.67
CA PHE A 436 7.25 -15.84 2.75
C PHE A 436 7.52 -14.71 1.78
N HIS A 437 8.24 -13.72 2.28
CA HIS A 437 8.83 -12.68 1.46
C HIS A 437 10.30 -12.94 1.30
N PHE A 438 10.84 -12.75 0.09
CA PHE A 438 12.27 -12.67 -0.10
C PHE A 438 12.66 -11.35 -0.74
N ILE A 439 13.69 -10.71 -0.18
CA ILE A 439 14.18 -9.42 -0.63
C ILE A 439 15.44 -9.62 -1.45
N LEU A 440 15.49 -8.96 -2.60
CA LEU A 440 16.61 -8.96 -3.53
C LEU A 440 17.09 -7.54 -3.79
N ASN A 441 18.40 -7.38 -3.95
CA ASN A 441 19.00 -6.16 -4.48
C ASN A 441 19.38 -6.39 -5.95
N GLN A 442 18.61 -5.79 -6.88
CA GLN A 442 18.70 -6.03 -8.31
C GLN A 442 19.11 -4.77 -9.08
N ASP A 443 20.13 -4.89 -9.90
CA ASP A 443 20.48 -3.89 -10.91
C ASP A 443 19.66 -4.15 -12.19
N PHE A 444 19.07 -3.10 -12.75
CA PHE A 444 18.34 -3.16 -14.02
C PHE A 444 19.00 -2.33 -15.12
N ALA A 445 20.25 -1.94 -14.94
CA ALA A 445 20.97 -1.10 -15.92
C ALA A 445 21.49 -1.90 -17.11
N THR A 446 21.69 -3.22 -16.98
CA THR A 446 22.24 -4.08 -18.04
C THR A 446 21.31 -5.22 -18.41
N GLU A 447 21.37 -5.64 -19.69
CA GLU A 447 20.57 -6.75 -20.20
C GLU A 447 20.91 -8.08 -19.50
N SER A 448 22.17 -8.29 -19.12
CA SER A 448 22.59 -9.50 -18.40
C SER A 448 21.94 -9.60 -17.03
N GLU A 449 21.83 -8.48 -16.31
CA GLU A 449 21.19 -8.43 -14.99
C GLU A 449 19.68 -8.62 -15.10
N VAL A 450 19.04 -8.05 -16.13
CA VAL A 450 17.61 -8.28 -16.42
C VAL A 450 17.36 -9.78 -16.73
N LYS A 451 18.22 -10.42 -17.54
CA LYS A 451 18.12 -11.85 -17.82
C LYS A 451 18.34 -12.71 -16.57
N ARG A 452 19.26 -12.31 -15.68
CA ARG A 452 19.45 -13.02 -14.41
C ARG A 452 18.18 -12.98 -13.55
N PHE A 453 17.55 -11.82 -13.43
CA PHE A 453 16.29 -11.65 -12.71
C PHE A 453 15.14 -12.44 -13.36
N GLN A 454 15.03 -12.40 -14.69
CA GLN A 454 14.06 -13.19 -15.44
C GLN A 454 14.21 -14.68 -15.16
N GLY A 455 15.43 -15.22 -15.26
CA GLY A 455 15.70 -16.64 -15.01
C GLY A 455 15.37 -17.06 -13.56
N LEU A 456 15.66 -16.20 -12.57
CA LEU A 456 15.23 -16.44 -11.20
C LEU A 456 13.69 -16.50 -11.09
N LEU A 457 12.98 -15.52 -11.65
CA LEU A 457 11.53 -15.46 -11.51
C LEU A 457 10.84 -16.66 -12.18
N GLU A 458 11.30 -17.05 -13.37
CA GLU A 458 10.82 -18.25 -14.06
C GLU A 458 11.07 -19.52 -13.22
N ALA A 459 12.25 -19.66 -12.64
CA ALA A 459 12.57 -20.78 -11.75
C ALA A 459 11.73 -20.77 -10.46
N VAL A 460 11.44 -19.60 -9.90
CA VAL A 460 10.54 -19.48 -8.74
C VAL A 460 9.10 -19.87 -9.11
N VAL A 461 8.63 -19.55 -10.32
CA VAL A 461 7.29 -19.96 -10.78
C VAL A 461 7.18 -21.48 -10.84
N GLU A 462 8.11 -22.17 -11.52
CA GLU A 462 8.15 -23.64 -11.59
C GLU A 462 8.26 -24.26 -10.19
N PHE A 463 9.13 -23.69 -9.36
CA PHE A 463 9.35 -24.16 -8.00
C PHE A 463 8.10 -24.05 -7.11
N VAL A 464 7.43 -22.91 -7.11
CA VAL A 464 6.27 -22.67 -6.25
C VAL A 464 5.03 -23.41 -6.76
N VAL A 465 4.77 -23.35 -8.07
CA VAL A 465 3.54 -23.88 -8.66
C VAL A 465 3.64 -25.37 -8.93
N ASP A 466 4.63 -25.81 -9.72
CA ASP A 466 4.67 -27.18 -10.23
C ASP A 466 5.11 -28.17 -9.15
N ARG A 467 6.01 -27.74 -8.25
CA ARG A 467 6.54 -28.63 -7.23
C ARG A 467 5.73 -28.64 -5.94
N TYR A 468 5.19 -27.50 -5.51
CA TYR A 468 4.53 -27.36 -4.21
C TYR A 468 3.05 -26.99 -4.28
N ASP A 469 2.50 -26.72 -5.48
CA ASP A 469 1.16 -26.18 -5.69
C ASP A 469 0.85 -24.98 -4.77
N GLY A 470 1.87 -24.15 -4.55
CA GLY A 470 1.82 -22.93 -3.76
C GLY A 470 1.15 -21.76 -4.48
N SER A 471 1.27 -20.56 -3.97
CA SER A 471 0.82 -19.32 -4.61
C SER A 471 1.98 -18.39 -4.90
N LEU A 472 1.96 -17.78 -6.08
CA LEU A 472 2.98 -16.81 -6.53
C LEU A 472 2.82 -15.45 -5.86
N LYS A 473 1.64 -15.15 -5.29
CA LYS A 473 1.36 -13.94 -4.50
C LYS A 473 0.44 -14.27 -3.34
N GLY A 474 0.93 -14.06 -2.12
CA GLY A 474 0.15 -14.22 -0.90
C GLY A 474 -0.72 -13.02 -0.59
N GLU A 475 -0.14 -11.82 -0.61
CA GLU A 475 -0.82 -10.59 -0.19
C GLU A 475 -0.45 -9.34 -1.02
N HIS A 476 0.63 -9.36 -1.84
CA HIS A 476 1.07 -8.17 -2.58
C HIS A 476 0.29 -7.92 -3.88
N GLY A 477 -0.58 -8.86 -4.26
CA GLY A 477 -1.34 -8.81 -5.51
C GLY A 477 -0.52 -9.21 -6.74
N THR A 478 -1.21 -9.57 -7.80
CA THR A 478 -0.63 -10.04 -9.06
C THR A 478 0.17 -8.96 -9.77
N GLY A 479 -0.41 -7.78 -9.90
CA GLY A 479 0.17 -6.68 -10.64
C GLY A 479 0.51 -6.99 -12.08
N ARG A 480 1.62 -6.40 -12.54
CA ARG A 480 2.26 -6.71 -13.84
C ARG A 480 3.31 -7.79 -13.68
N ASN A 481 3.82 -7.95 -12.46
CA ASN A 481 4.92 -8.84 -12.13
C ASN A 481 4.55 -10.31 -12.37
N ILE A 482 3.38 -10.73 -11.91
CA ILE A 482 2.92 -12.12 -11.99
C ILE A 482 1.83 -12.31 -13.05
N ALA A 483 1.37 -11.26 -13.72
CA ALA A 483 0.35 -11.35 -14.76
C ALA A 483 0.64 -12.44 -15.84
N PRO A 484 1.88 -12.63 -16.35
CA PRO A 484 2.17 -13.69 -17.32
C PRO A 484 1.97 -15.10 -16.79
N PHE A 485 2.02 -15.28 -15.47
CA PHE A 485 2.06 -16.60 -14.82
C PHE A 485 0.72 -17.00 -14.18
N VAL A 486 -0.30 -16.13 -14.20
CA VAL A 486 -1.62 -16.42 -13.63
C VAL A 486 -2.23 -17.68 -14.25
N ARG A 487 -2.18 -17.80 -15.59
CA ARG A 487 -2.67 -18.99 -16.30
C ARG A 487 -1.92 -20.27 -15.89
N HIS A 488 -0.60 -20.17 -15.66
CA HIS A 488 0.22 -21.29 -15.21
C HIS A 488 -0.18 -21.77 -13.81
N GLU A 489 -0.37 -20.82 -12.86
CA GLU A 489 -0.78 -21.17 -11.49
C GLU A 489 -2.20 -21.74 -11.41
N TRP A 490 -3.15 -21.19 -12.17
CA TRP A 490 -4.56 -21.53 -12.01
C TRP A 490 -5.07 -22.60 -12.99
N GLY A 491 -4.38 -22.80 -14.11
CA GLY A 491 -4.87 -23.61 -15.22
C GLY A 491 -5.86 -22.87 -16.11
N GLU A 492 -6.17 -23.48 -17.27
CA GLU A 492 -6.95 -22.83 -18.32
C GLU A 492 -8.38 -22.48 -17.91
N GLU A 493 -9.09 -23.41 -17.24
CA GLU A 493 -10.51 -23.23 -16.89
C GLU A 493 -10.72 -22.07 -15.88
N ALA A 494 -9.89 -22.02 -14.84
CA ALA A 494 -9.94 -20.94 -13.85
C ALA A 494 -9.52 -19.59 -14.46
N TYR A 495 -8.49 -19.58 -15.31
CA TYR A 495 -8.07 -18.38 -16.01
C TYR A 495 -9.14 -17.85 -16.97
N GLN A 496 -9.84 -18.75 -17.70
CA GLN A 496 -10.95 -18.38 -18.57
C GLN A 496 -12.11 -17.77 -17.75
N LEU A 497 -12.43 -18.33 -16.58
CA LEU A 497 -13.42 -17.75 -15.68
C LEU A 497 -13.04 -16.32 -15.29
N MET A 498 -11.76 -16.07 -14.93
CA MET A 498 -11.26 -14.73 -14.61
C MET A 498 -11.41 -13.77 -15.82
N LEU A 499 -11.12 -14.24 -17.03
CA LEU A 499 -11.33 -13.44 -18.26
C LEU A 499 -12.79 -13.13 -18.52
N ASP A 500 -13.69 -14.08 -18.29
CA ASP A 500 -15.14 -13.89 -18.43
C ASP A 500 -15.65 -12.83 -17.44
N VAL A 501 -15.19 -12.87 -16.19
CA VAL A 501 -15.47 -11.83 -15.19
C VAL A 501 -14.93 -10.47 -15.65
N LYS A 502 -13.67 -10.41 -16.08
CA LYS A 502 -13.06 -9.17 -16.58
C LYS A 502 -13.89 -8.59 -17.73
N LYS A 503 -14.27 -9.40 -18.70
CA LYS A 503 -15.07 -8.97 -19.86
C LYS A 503 -16.47 -8.51 -19.48
N LEU A 504 -17.08 -9.11 -18.44
CA LEU A 504 -18.38 -8.70 -17.96
C LEU A 504 -18.35 -7.30 -17.33
N PHE A 505 -17.33 -7.01 -16.51
CA PHE A 505 -17.19 -5.73 -15.81
C PHE A 505 -16.58 -4.62 -16.66
N ASP A 506 -15.67 -4.96 -17.55
CA ASP A 506 -14.94 -4.03 -18.41
C ASP A 506 -14.85 -4.55 -19.84
N PRO A 507 -15.98 -4.53 -20.58
CA PRO A 507 -16.07 -5.09 -21.94
C PRO A 507 -15.13 -4.42 -22.95
N GLU A 508 -14.72 -3.18 -22.69
CA GLU A 508 -13.79 -2.41 -23.54
C GLU A 508 -12.32 -2.58 -23.13
N GLY A 509 -12.06 -3.23 -21.99
CA GLY A 509 -10.72 -3.46 -21.48
C GLY A 509 -9.94 -2.19 -21.12
N LEU A 510 -10.61 -1.14 -20.63
CA LEU A 510 -10.01 0.16 -20.35
C LEU A 510 -9.55 0.34 -18.90
N LEU A 511 -10.05 -0.48 -17.97
CA LEU A 511 -9.71 -0.40 -16.56
C LEU A 511 -8.41 -1.16 -16.29
N ASN A 512 -7.41 -0.44 -15.80
CA ASN A 512 -6.10 -0.93 -15.34
C ASN A 512 -5.45 -1.99 -16.26
N GLN A 513 -5.27 -1.65 -17.53
CA GLN A 513 -4.73 -2.54 -18.57
C GLN A 513 -3.35 -3.12 -18.18
N GLY A 514 -3.17 -4.42 -18.47
CA GLY A 514 -1.92 -5.16 -18.29
C GLY A 514 -1.61 -5.53 -16.83
N VAL A 515 -2.56 -5.31 -15.92
CA VAL A 515 -2.55 -5.76 -14.52
C VAL A 515 -3.47 -6.97 -14.42
N ILE A 516 -3.03 -8.03 -13.75
CA ILE A 516 -3.65 -9.37 -13.67
C ILE A 516 -3.69 -10.07 -15.04
N PHE A 517 -4.14 -9.38 -16.08
CA PHE A 517 -4.26 -9.90 -17.44
C PHE A 517 -3.29 -9.21 -18.37
N ASN A 518 -2.38 -9.96 -18.98
CA ASN A 518 -1.41 -9.42 -19.91
C ASN A 518 -1.03 -10.45 -20.96
N ASP A 519 -1.21 -10.09 -22.24
CA ASP A 519 -0.87 -10.98 -23.36
C ASP A 519 0.64 -10.99 -23.67
N ASP A 520 1.41 -10.04 -23.10
CA ASP A 520 2.85 -9.98 -23.26
C ASP A 520 3.54 -10.88 -22.22
N PRO A 521 4.10 -12.02 -22.58
CA PRO A 521 4.75 -12.95 -21.65
C PRO A 521 5.98 -12.36 -20.96
N LEU A 522 6.52 -11.26 -21.50
CA LEU A 522 7.70 -10.58 -20.97
C LEU A 522 7.36 -9.24 -20.27
N CYS A 523 6.09 -8.98 -19.96
CA CYS A 523 5.69 -7.72 -19.33
C CYS A 523 6.36 -7.49 -17.97
N HIS A 524 6.69 -8.58 -17.27
CA HIS A 524 7.33 -8.58 -15.95
C HIS A 524 8.78 -8.05 -15.95
N ILE A 525 9.45 -8.04 -17.10
CA ILE A 525 10.82 -7.53 -17.26
C ILE A 525 10.90 -6.29 -18.14
N LYS A 526 9.77 -5.60 -18.37
CA LYS A 526 9.70 -4.35 -19.12
C LYS A 526 9.40 -3.17 -18.20
N HIS A 527 9.78 -1.97 -18.66
CA HIS A 527 9.54 -0.72 -17.91
C HIS A 527 10.17 -0.72 -16.50
N LEU A 528 11.31 -1.32 -16.35
CA LEU A 528 12.03 -1.44 -15.07
C LEU A 528 12.63 -0.09 -14.66
N LYS A 529 12.59 0.21 -13.35
CA LYS A 529 13.23 1.41 -12.78
C LYS A 529 14.73 1.25 -12.73
N THR A 530 15.45 2.23 -13.24
CA THR A 530 16.85 2.44 -12.90
C THR A 530 16.93 3.50 -11.79
N LEU A 531 17.47 3.15 -10.63
CA LEU A 531 17.60 4.07 -9.50
C LEU A 531 18.93 4.81 -9.59
N THR A 532 19.02 5.78 -10.51
CA THR A 532 20.22 6.56 -10.76
C THR A 532 20.68 7.30 -9.51
N GLN A 533 21.99 7.22 -9.24
CA GLN A 533 22.64 7.90 -8.12
C GLN A 533 22.46 9.42 -8.20
N THR A 534 22.16 10.02 -7.04
CA THR A 534 21.97 11.48 -6.91
C THR A 534 22.76 12.05 -5.73
N ASP A 535 22.38 11.66 -4.52
CA ASP A 535 22.88 12.13 -3.25
C ASP A 535 22.80 11.00 -2.22
N PRO A 536 23.80 10.81 -1.34
CA PRO A 536 23.82 9.67 -0.41
C PRO A 536 22.57 9.49 0.46
N ASN A 537 21.85 10.58 0.81
CA ASN A 537 20.62 10.48 1.57
C ASN A 537 19.43 10.13 0.68
N VAL A 538 19.36 10.71 -0.53
CA VAL A 538 18.31 10.40 -1.52
C VAL A 538 18.45 8.96 -2.04
N ASP A 539 19.69 8.47 -2.17
CA ASP A 539 19.98 7.16 -2.72
C ASP A 539 19.49 6.01 -1.81
N LYS A 540 19.32 6.25 -0.52
CA LYS A 540 18.67 5.31 0.41
C LYS A 540 17.16 5.11 0.13
N CYS A 541 16.50 6.05 -0.55
CA CYS A 541 15.07 6.00 -0.84
C CYS A 541 14.74 4.87 -1.83
N ILE A 542 13.76 4.02 -1.49
CA ILE A 542 13.25 2.94 -2.35
C ILE A 542 11.95 3.32 -3.08
N GLU A 543 11.53 4.58 -2.99
CA GLU A 543 10.29 5.12 -3.58
C GLU A 543 8.98 4.45 -3.08
N CYS A 544 8.97 3.87 -1.87
CA CYS A 544 7.81 3.15 -1.32
C CYS A 544 6.55 4.01 -1.08
N GLY A 545 6.69 5.33 -0.98
CA GLY A 545 5.55 6.24 -0.80
C GLY A 545 5.07 6.44 0.64
N PHE A 546 5.65 5.77 1.64
CA PHE A 546 5.24 5.88 3.05
C PHE A 546 5.36 7.31 3.59
N CYS A 547 6.25 8.12 3.04
CA CYS A 547 6.39 9.53 3.41
C CYS A 547 5.27 10.44 2.89
N GLU A 548 4.47 10.04 1.88
CA GLU A 548 3.52 10.95 1.21
C GLU A 548 2.34 11.35 2.10
N VAL A 549 1.85 10.44 2.95
CA VAL A 549 0.71 10.73 3.85
C VAL A 549 1.05 11.76 4.92
N ASN A 550 2.32 11.85 5.30
CA ASN A 550 2.82 12.80 6.29
C ASN A 550 3.55 14.00 5.64
N CYS A 551 3.59 14.08 4.31
CA CYS A 551 4.31 15.12 3.61
C CYS A 551 3.52 16.43 3.59
N LEU A 552 4.02 17.45 4.29
CA LEU A 552 3.38 18.77 4.38
C LEU A 552 3.24 19.47 3.03
N THR A 553 4.05 19.09 2.04
CA THR A 553 4.02 19.69 0.69
C THR A 553 3.19 18.88 -0.31
N ASN A 554 2.69 17.69 0.09
CA ASN A 554 1.87 16.86 -0.77
C ASN A 554 0.56 17.60 -1.15
N GLY A 555 0.32 17.76 -2.44
CA GLY A 555 -0.84 18.47 -2.97
C GLY A 555 -0.65 19.99 -3.15
N PHE A 556 0.40 20.59 -2.57
CA PHE A 556 0.77 21.99 -2.82
C PHE A 556 1.89 22.11 -3.88
N THR A 557 2.93 21.29 -3.70
CA THR A 557 4.04 21.15 -4.65
C THR A 557 4.29 19.66 -4.88
N LEU A 558 5.53 19.22 -5.01
CA LEU A 558 5.89 17.81 -5.07
C LEU A 558 6.00 17.22 -3.66
N SER A 559 5.58 15.97 -3.48
CA SER A 559 5.85 15.20 -2.27
C SER A 559 7.33 14.80 -2.16
N ALA A 560 7.74 14.28 -1.01
CA ALA A 560 9.10 13.78 -0.81
C ALA A 560 9.48 12.70 -1.84
N ARG A 561 8.63 11.69 -2.05
CA ARG A 561 8.83 10.66 -3.09
C ARG A 561 8.95 11.27 -4.49
N GLN A 562 8.05 12.16 -4.84
CA GLN A 562 8.01 12.83 -6.14
C GLN A 562 9.29 13.63 -6.41
N ARG A 563 9.82 14.32 -5.40
CA ARG A 563 11.11 15.04 -5.50
C ARG A 563 12.27 14.10 -5.77
N THR A 564 12.34 12.98 -5.05
CA THR A 564 13.35 11.95 -5.27
C THR A 564 13.31 11.44 -6.72
N VAL A 565 12.10 11.12 -7.21
CA VAL A 565 11.89 10.63 -8.59
C VAL A 565 12.40 11.63 -9.62
N ILE A 566 12.07 12.92 -9.47
CA ILE A 566 12.52 13.97 -10.40
C ILE A 566 14.04 14.18 -10.30
N ARG A 567 14.62 14.19 -9.11
CA ARG A 567 16.07 14.33 -8.93
C ARG A 567 16.84 13.20 -9.63
N ARG A 568 16.37 11.95 -9.48
CA ARG A 568 16.95 10.80 -10.17
C ARG A 568 16.89 10.93 -11.70
N GLU A 569 15.76 11.39 -12.24
CA GLU A 569 15.65 11.59 -13.69
C GLU A 569 16.59 12.71 -14.19
N ILE A 570 16.67 13.83 -13.46
CA ILE A 570 17.61 14.89 -13.78
C ILE A 570 19.05 14.36 -13.77
N SER A 571 19.42 13.57 -12.75
CA SER A 571 20.75 12.94 -12.66
C SER A 571 20.99 11.96 -13.82
N ARG A 572 19.99 11.14 -14.18
CA ARG A 572 20.08 10.23 -15.32
C ARG A 572 20.35 10.97 -16.62
N LEU A 573 19.57 11.99 -16.90
CA LEU A 573 19.73 12.81 -18.11
C LEU A 573 21.09 13.51 -18.16
N LYS A 574 21.60 13.97 -17.01
CA LYS A 574 22.97 14.53 -16.92
C LYS A 574 24.05 13.51 -17.25
N LEU A 575 23.91 12.30 -16.73
CA LEU A 575 24.91 11.24 -16.92
C LEU A 575 24.89 10.69 -18.36
N THR A 576 23.70 10.51 -18.94
CA THR A 576 23.56 9.93 -20.28
C THR A 576 23.71 10.94 -21.39
N GLY A 577 23.38 12.22 -21.17
CA GLY A 577 23.34 13.24 -22.20
C GLY A 577 22.25 13.02 -23.26
N GLU A 578 21.29 12.11 -23.02
CA GLU A 578 20.27 11.69 -24.00
C GLU A 578 19.36 12.85 -24.46
N ASP A 579 18.91 13.71 -23.55
CA ASP A 579 17.96 14.79 -23.83
C ASP A 579 18.27 16.02 -22.98
N PRO A 580 19.23 16.87 -23.42
CA PRO A 580 19.57 18.08 -22.71
C PRO A 580 18.43 19.10 -22.61
N ALA A 581 17.49 19.11 -23.58
CA ALA A 581 16.34 20.00 -23.55
C ALA A 581 15.36 19.60 -22.46
N ARG A 582 15.04 18.32 -22.35
CA ARG A 582 14.22 17.76 -21.27
C ARG A 582 14.89 17.93 -19.90
N GLN A 583 16.20 17.73 -19.81
CA GLN A 583 16.94 17.99 -18.57
C GLN A 583 16.76 19.44 -18.11
N ALA A 584 17.00 20.42 -19.01
CA ALA A 584 16.84 21.83 -18.68
C ALA A 584 15.39 22.19 -18.30
N GLU A 585 14.41 21.61 -19.00
CA GLU A 585 12.98 21.77 -18.66
C GLU A 585 12.66 21.25 -17.26
N LEU A 586 13.07 20.03 -16.93
CA LEU A 586 12.84 19.43 -15.62
C LEU A 586 13.58 20.20 -14.51
N GLU A 587 14.81 20.63 -14.73
CA GLU A 587 15.56 21.46 -13.76
C GLU A 587 14.86 22.78 -13.49
N CYS A 588 14.42 23.47 -14.54
CA CYS A 588 13.70 24.74 -14.41
C CYS A 588 12.37 24.54 -13.64
N ALA A 589 11.57 23.55 -14.04
CA ALA A 589 10.31 23.25 -13.38
C ALA A 589 10.53 22.77 -11.92
N TYR A 590 11.56 21.98 -11.67
CA TYR A 590 11.92 21.53 -10.34
C TYR A 590 12.33 22.67 -9.41
N ARG A 591 13.09 23.65 -9.91
CA ARG A 591 13.41 24.88 -9.16
C ARG A 591 12.16 25.64 -8.77
N TYR A 592 11.19 25.72 -9.65
CA TYR A 592 9.95 26.43 -9.38
C TYR A 592 9.06 25.71 -8.36
N PHE A 593 8.88 24.39 -8.50
CA PHE A 593 8.02 23.57 -7.65
C PHE A 593 8.76 22.87 -6.51
N GLY A 594 10.08 22.71 -6.63
CA GLY A 594 10.91 21.90 -5.76
C GLY A 594 11.68 22.66 -4.69
N ASN A 595 11.88 23.97 -4.87
CA ASN A 595 12.81 24.78 -4.05
C ASN A 595 14.26 24.29 -4.12
N ASP A 596 14.97 24.71 -5.15
CA ASP A 596 16.41 24.46 -5.31
C ASP A 596 17.22 25.42 -4.41
N ASN A 597 16.89 25.43 -3.12
CA ASN A 597 17.70 26.09 -2.12
C ASN A 597 18.54 25.01 -1.41
N PRO A 598 19.88 25.08 -1.44
CA PRO A 598 20.74 24.14 -0.75
C PRO A 598 20.41 23.93 0.74
N GLU A 599 19.85 24.97 1.39
CA GLU A 599 19.37 24.87 2.77
C GLU A 599 18.09 24.02 2.87
N VAL A 600 17.19 24.11 1.90
CA VAL A 600 15.96 23.29 1.85
C VAL A 600 16.31 21.87 1.44
N ASP A 601 17.23 21.65 0.51
CA ASP A 601 17.75 20.32 0.18
C ASP A 601 18.44 19.68 1.40
N SER A 602 19.19 20.44 2.19
CA SER A 602 19.77 19.98 3.46
C SER A 602 18.71 19.63 4.48
N ILE A 603 17.63 20.43 4.60
CA ILE A 603 16.49 20.15 5.50
C ILE A 603 15.72 18.93 5.01
N TYR A 604 15.51 18.77 3.69
CA TYR A 604 14.86 17.59 3.14
C TYR A 604 15.71 16.33 3.24
N SER A 605 17.01 16.42 3.00
CA SER A 605 17.94 15.32 3.19
C SER A 605 17.98 14.89 4.66
N LYS A 606 17.93 15.84 5.58
CA LYS A 606 17.85 15.58 7.01
C LYS A 606 16.49 15.07 7.44
N LEU A 607 15.40 15.60 6.89
CA LEU A 607 14.04 15.06 7.10
C LEU A 607 13.90 13.64 6.53
N LEU A 608 14.47 13.32 5.38
CA LEU A 608 14.49 11.97 4.82
C LEU A 608 15.35 11.02 5.66
N SER A 609 16.50 11.50 6.18
CA SER A 609 17.33 10.77 7.14
C SER A 609 16.57 10.55 8.46
N ASP A 610 16.05 11.62 9.05
CA ASP A 610 15.23 11.56 10.26
C ASP A 610 13.93 10.76 10.07
N PHE A 611 13.35 10.70 8.84
CA PHE A 611 12.21 9.86 8.52
C PHE A 611 12.59 8.40 8.29
N SER A 612 13.74 8.12 7.70
CA SER A 612 14.30 6.76 7.65
C SER A 612 14.51 6.22 9.07
N ASP A 613 15.06 7.05 9.94
CA ASP A 613 15.28 6.72 11.35
C ASP A 613 13.97 6.67 12.16
N ARG A 614 12.90 7.39 11.75
CA ARG A 614 11.59 7.46 12.43
C ARG A 614 10.49 6.58 11.79
N LEU A 615 10.65 6.06 10.58
CA LEU A 615 9.80 4.98 10.06
C LEU A 615 9.91 3.71 10.92
N THR A 616 11.03 3.54 11.60
CA THR A 616 11.18 2.59 12.69
C THR A 616 10.36 2.95 13.94
N LEU A 617 9.95 4.21 14.12
CA LEU A 617 9.19 4.71 15.29
C LEU A 617 7.67 4.79 15.08
N SER A 618 7.15 4.73 13.85
CA SER A 618 5.71 4.84 13.57
C SER A 618 4.89 3.59 13.94
N CYS A 619 5.55 2.51 14.37
CA CYS A 619 4.88 1.33 14.97
C CYS A 619 4.80 1.38 16.49
N ALA A 620 5.21 2.47 17.15
CA ALA A 620 5.07 2.65 18.58
C ALA A 620 3.67 3.17 18.96
N PRO A 621 3.08 2.73 20.09
CA PRO A 621 1.75 3.19 20.49
C PRO A 621 1.74 4.69 20.77
N ALA A 622 0.62 5.34 20.43
CA ALA A 622 0.36 6.78 20.45
C ALA A 622 0.37 7.45 21.83
N SER A 623 1.34 7.15 22.69
CA SER A 623 1.51 7.81 24.00
C SER A 623 2.83 8.57 24.16
N ALA A 624 3.66 8.65 23.12
CA ALA A 624 4.87 9.45 23.14
C ALA A 624 4.64 10.80 22.45
N SER A 625 4.74 11.88 23.20
CA SER A 625 4.76 13.25 22.71
C SER A 625 5.94 13.42 21.73
N VAL A 626 5.66 13.84 20.51
CA VAL A 626 6.69 14.11 19.50
C VAL A 626 7.22 15.54 19.72
N GLU A 627 8.41 15.65 20.27
CA GLU A 627 9.14 16.92 20.25
C GLU A 627 9.82 17.10 18.89
N VAL A 628 9.41 18.12 18.15
CA VAL A 628 10.06 18.51 16.89
C VAL A 628 11.03 19.64 17.21
N SER A 629 12.31 19.30 17.38
CA SER A 629 13.38 20.30 17.54
C SER A 629 13.91 20.73 16.17
N PHE A 630 13.69 21.99 15.80
CA PHE A 630 14.36 22.59 14.64
C PHE A 630 15.70 23.19 15.09
N CYS A 631 16.79 22.62 14.61
CA CYS A 631 18.11 23.20 14.84
C CYS A 631 18.53 24.01 13.60
N SER A 632 18.59 25.35 13.72
CA SER A 632 19.18 26.21 12.69
C SER A 632 20.69 26.30 12.92
N THR A 633 21.50 25.90 11.97
CA THR A 633 22.97 25.87 12.04
C THR A 633 23.64 27.21 11.69
N SER A 634 23.04 28.35 12.00
CA SER A 634 23.66 29.65 11.74
C SER A 634 23.61 30.62 12.91
N ALA A 635 23.84 30.17 14.14
CA ALA A 635 24.37 30.96 15.25
C ALA A 635 24.52 30.11 16.51
N PRO A 636 25.63 30.14 17.24
CA PRO A 636 25.73 29.45 18.52
C PRO A 636 24.96 30.24 19.59
N GLY A 637 23.95 29.62 20.21
CA GLY A 637 23.47 30.05 21.49
C GLY A 637 22.03 30.51 21.67
N ARG A 638 21.03 30.03 20.91
CA ARG A 638 19.63 30.16 21.33
C ARG A 638 18.82 28.90 21.02
N SER A 639 18.57 28.11 22.05
CA SER A 639 17.53 27.09 22.07
C SER A 639 16.18 27.78 22.31
N LEU A 640 15.20 27.57 21.43
CA LEU A 640 13.82 27.90 21.68
C LEU A 640 13.14 26.68 22.29
N GLU A 641 12.99 26.66 23.60
CA GLU A 641 12.10 25.73 24.29
C GLU A 641 10.65 26.13 24.02
N TYR A 642 9.87 25.20 23.49
CA TYR A 642 8.43 25.33 23.33
C TYR A 642 7.74 24.66 24.51
N ARG A 643 7.08 25.42 25.38
CA ARG A 643 6.20 24.91 26.44
C ARG A 643 4.77 24.82 25.94
N GLN A 644 4.11 23.73 26.26
CA GLN A 644 2.79 23.28 25.80
C GLN A 644 1.61 24.07 26.40
N GLU A 645 1.79 25.24 26.99
CA GLU A 645 0.73 25.99 27.73
C GLU A 645 0.09 27.16 26.98
N ASP A 646 0.52 27.45 25.74
CA ASP A 646 -0.09 28.56 24.98
C ASP A 646 -0.85 28.01 23.76
N SER A 647 -2.11 28.42 23.68
CA SER A 647 -3.17 28.20 22.68
C SER A 647 -2.80 27.61 21.31
N PRO A 648 -3.66 26.84 20.63
CA PRO A 648 -3.38 26.26 19.33
C PRO A 648 -3.05 27.36 18.32
N LEU A 649 -1.78 27.41 17.91
CA LEU A 649 -1.33 28.25 16.82
C LEU A 649 -2.06 27.78 15.55
N ASP A 650 -2.90 28.66 14.98
CA ASP A 650 -3.46 28.41 13.67
C ASP A 650 -2.29 28.30 12.66
N GLY A 651 -2.30 27.30 11.81
CA GLY A 651 -1.23 27.06 10.84
C GLY A 651 -0.96 28.26 9.90
N ARG A 652 -1.84 29.26 9.86
CA ARG A 652 -1.70 30.50 9.10
C ARG A 652 -0.59 31.39 9.64
N SER A 653 -0.47 31.50 10.98
CA SER A 653 0.51 32.41 11.57
C SER A 653 1.96 31.94 11.41
N PHE A 654 2.18 30.63 11.24
CA PHE A 654 3.50 30.06 10.99
C PHE A 654 3.92 30.22 9.53
N LEU A 655 3.03 29.87 8.59
CA LEU A 655 3.29 29.99 7.15
C LEU A 655 3.44 31.46 6.71
N ASP A 656 2.61 32.37 7.23
CA ASP A 656 2.68 33.81 6.94
C ASP A 656 3.98 34.46 7.45
N ARG A 657 4.53 34.02 8.57
CA ARG A 657 5.85 34.49 9.06
C ARG A 657 6.99 33.90 8.25
N TYR A 658 6.90 32.63 7.87
CA TYR A 658 7.91 31.96 7.06
C TYR A 658 8.03 32.60 5.67
N PHE A 659 6.90 32.85 4.99
CA PHE A 659 6.90 33.44 3.64
C PHE A 659 7.22 34.94 3.63
N ARG A 660 6.94 35.71 4.67
CA ARG A 660 7.32 37.14 4.74
C ARG A 660 8.81 37.36 5.00
N ASN A 661 9.45 36.49 5.76
CA ASN A 661 10.86 36.65 6.09
C ASN A 661 11.81 36.15 4.98
N ALA A 662 11.32 35.38 4.03
CA ALA A 662 12.16 34.75 2.99
C ALA A 662 12.43 35.62 1.75
N GLY A 663 11.84 36.81 1.61
CA GLY A 663 12.12 37.74 0.47
C GLY A 663 11.76 37.21 -0.93
N TRP A 664 10.99 36.14 -1.01
CA TRP A 664 10.84 35.24 -2.15
C TRP A 664 9.97 35.76 -3.30
N ALA A 665 9.08 36.70 -3.05
CA ALA A 665 8.06 37.11 -4.02
C ALA A 665 8.60 37.87 -5.25
N GLN A 666 9.81 38.44 -5.20
CA GLN A 666 10.34 39.28 -6.28
C GLN A 666 11.36 38.60 -7.19
N GLY A 667 12.09 37.58 -6.71
CA GLY A 667 13.13 36.91 -7.50
C GLY A 667 12.57 35.95 -8.57
N CYS A 668 11.53 35.18 -8.22
CA CYS A 668 10.94 34.19 -9.11
C CYS A 668 10.19 34.76 -10.31
N LYS A 669 9.56 35.95 -10.15
CA LYS A 669 8.84 36.62 -11.27
C LYS A 669 9.77 36.98 -12.45
N ARG A 670 11.05 37.35 -12.21
CA ARG A 670 11.98 37.74 -13.24
C ARG A 670 12.57 36.59 -14.03
N SER A 671 12.69 35.41 -13.43
CA SER A 671 13.23 34.22 -14.11
C SER A 671 12.18 33.54 -15.00
N ALA A 672 10.92 33.46 -14.55
CA ALA A 672 9.85 32.86 -15.34
C ALA A 672 9.48 33.67 -16.61
N GLN A 673 9.55 34.99 -16.53
CA GLN A 673 9.27 35.86 -17.68
C GLN A 673 10.35 35.82 -18.76
N ARG A 674 11.57 35.40 -18.44
CA ARG A 674 12.66 35.31 -19.42
C ARG A 674 12.63 34.05 -20.29
N VAL A 675 11.91 33.04 -19.93
CA VAL A 675 11.94 31.73 -20.60
C VAL A 675 10.70 31.44 -21.46
N GLY A 676 9.66 32.31 -21.43
CA GLY A 676 8.49 32.21 -22.34
C GLY A 676 7.62 30.95 -22.17
N PHE A 677 7.70 30.26 -21.05
CA PHE A 677 7.12 28.92 -20.84
C PHE A 677 5.72 28.89 -20.21
N PHE A 678 5.10 30.04 -19.94
CA PHE A 678 3.75 30.07 -19.35
C PHE A 678 2.80 30.87 -20.23
N PRO A 679 1.60 30.35 -20.54
CA PRO A 679 0.53 31.16 -21.11
C PRO A 679 0.14 32.27 -20.13
N ASP A 680 -0.08 33.47 -20.63
CA ASP A 680 -0.55 34.61 -19.86
C ASP A 680 -1.85 34.25 -19.06
N GLY A 681 -1.74 34.06 -17.77
CA GLY A 681 -2.86 33.70 -16.89
C GLY A 681 -2.48 32.93 -15.62
N CYS A 682 -1.33 32.30 -15.57
CA CYS A 682 -0.91 31.51 -14.39
C CYS A 682 -0.12 32.31 -13.34
N ALA A 683 0.22 33.56 -13.59
CA ALA A 683 1.08 34.40 -12.74
C ALA A 683 0.36 35.55 -12.01
N GLY A 684 -0.91 35.39 -11.62
CA GLY A 684 -1.67 36.39 -10.86
C GLY A 684 -1.61 36.17 -9.33
N PRO A 685 -1.65 37.25 -8.52
CA PRO A 685 -1.58 37.15 -7.06
C PRO A 685 -2.78 36.45 -6.38
N GLY A 686 -3.78 35.98 -7.14
CA GLY A 686 -4.96 35.28 -6.60
C GLY A 686 -4.73 33.81 -6.24
N TYR A 687 -3.62 33.21 -6.63
CA TYR A 687 -3.39 31.77 -6.42
C TYR A 687 -3.13 31.40 -4.94
N ALA A 688 -2.59 32.30 -4.17
CA ALA A 688 -2.34 32.09 -2.74
C ALA A 688 -3.56 32.39 -1.85
N GLN A 689 -4.53 33.21 -2.32
CA GLN A 689 -5.66 33.65 -1.49
C GLN A 689 -6.91 32.78 -1.60
N THR A 690 -7.12 32.06 -2.70
CA THR A 690 -8.34 31.26 -2.92
C THR A 690 -8.31 29.89 -2.25
N HIS A 691 -7.13 29.33 -1.97
CA HIS A 691 -7.05 28.04 -1.26
C HIS A 691 -7.20 28.14 0.27
N PHE A 692 -7.02 29.33 0.85
CA PHE A 692 -7.20 29.54 2.31
C PHE A 692 -8.66 29.76 2.74
N ARG A 693 -9.57 30.06 1.81
CA ARG A 693 -10.98 30.32 2.16
C ARG A 693 -11.86 29.07 2.33
N SER A 694 -11.46 27.92 1.77
CA SER A 694 -12.30 26.71 1.84
C SER A 694 -12.09 25.83 3.07
N ALA A 695 -11.04 26.05 3.85
CA ALA A 695 -10.75 25.25 5.05
C ALA A 695 -11.37 25.80 6.36
N SER A 696 -12.01 26.97 6.34
CA SER A 696 -12.48 27.65 7.56
C SER A 696 -14.01 27.68 7.77
N LEU A 697 -14.79 26.94 6.99
CA LEU A 697 -16.28 27.02 7.05
C LEU A 697 -16.98 25.75 7.56
N VAL A 698 -16.28 24.80 8.15
CA VAL A 698 -16.91 23.54 8.64
C VAL A 698 -17.02 23.43 10.16
N ASP A 699 -16.47 24.38 10.95
CA ASP A 699 -16.35 24.14 12.41
C ASP A 699 -17.08 25.14 13.33
N SER A 700 -18.13 25.82 12.88
CA SER A 700 -18.92 26.69 13.77
C SER A 700 -20.43 26.41 13.82
N GLY A 701 -20.93 25.37 13.18
CA GLY A 701 -22.39 25.11 13.05
C GLY A 701 -23.02 24.09 14.02
N HIS A 702 -22.23 23.26 14.68
CA HIS A 702 -22.77 22.08 15.40
C HIS A 702 -22.78 22.17 16.95
N ALA A 703 -22.20 23.19 17.55
CA ALA A 703 -22.12 23.28 19.02
C ALA A 703 -23.35 23.93 19.70
N GLN A 704 -24.32 24.46 18.96
CA GLN A 704 -25.48 25.15 19.55
C GLN A 704 -26.82 24.42 19.49
N ARG A 705 -26.95 23.24 18.91
CA ARG A 705 -28.23 22.50 18.84
C ARG A 705 -28.42 21.38 19.89
N HIS A 706 -27.43 21.06 20.69
CA HIS A 706 -27.56 20.02 21.72
C HIS A 706 -27.89 20.50 23.17
N ARG A 707 -28.20 21.76 23.38
CA ARG A 707 -28.61 22.28 24.73
C ARG A 707 -30.10 22.54 24.92
N GLN A 708 -30.98 22.27 23.95
CA GLN A 708 -32.41 22.49 24.10
C GLN A 708 -33.31 21.23 24.07
N ALA A 709 -32.75 20.02 24.01
CA ALA A 709 -33.55 18.79 24.04
C ALA A 709 -33.58 18.05 25.40
N GLY A 710 -33.10 18.66 26.46
CA GLY A 710 -32.97 18.05 27.78
C GLY A 710 -34.03 18.40 28.82
N ALA A 711 -35.12 19.10 28.46
CA ALA A 711 -36.09 19.64 29.44
C ALA A 711 -37.56 19.23 29.27
N ALA A 712 -37.90 18.21 28.48
CA ALA A 712 -39.31 17.85 28.26
C ALA A 712 -39.60 16.33 28.32
N ALA A 713 -39.05 15.62 29.28
CA ALA A 713 -39.42 14.21 29.51
C ALA A 713 -39.41 13.84 31.00
N ARG A 714 -40.21 14.54 31.78
CA ARG A 714 -40.67 14.08 33.09
C ARG A 714 -42.11 14.58 33.32
N ARG A 715 -43.08 13.82 32.86
CA ARG A 715 -44.46 13.70 33.42
C ARG A 715 -45.31 12.83 32.49
N SER A 716 -45.39 11.57 32.82
CA SER A 716 -46.64 10.76 32.83
C SER A 716 -46.21 9.32 33.21
N GLY A 717 -46.64 8.93 34.38
CA GLY A 717 -46.42 7.60 34.91
C GLY A 717 -47.59 6.68 34.63
N LEU A 718 -47.25 5.44 34.60
CA LEU A 718 -48.05 4.26 35.00
C LEU A 718 -49.15 3.77 34.02
N PRO A 719 -49.43 2.44 34.01
CA PRO A 719 -48.78 1.34 34.72
C PRO A 719 -47.97 0.40 33.82
#